data_401c094f6c88e6182d6937cd7da62d1e
#
_entry.id   401c094f6c88e6182d6937cd7da62d1e
#
_cell.length_a   1.000
_cell.length_b   1.000
_cell.length_c   1.000
_cell.angle_alpha   90.00
_cell.angle_beta   90.00
_cell.angle_gamma   90.00
#
_symmetry.space_group_name_H-M   'P 1'
#
loop_
_entity.id
_entity.type
_entity.pdbx_description
1 polymer ?
#
loop_
_entity_poly.entity_id
_entity_poly.type
_entity_poly.pdbx_seq_one_letter_code
_entity_poly.pdbx_strand_id
1 'polypeptide(L)'
;ACAVMGLGGQAVAQAVSDEDELALAYGDKSFVSIATGSRVPVSRAPAVATVITAQDIASMGATDLDEVLETVPGLHVARETQGFAPVYVIRGINLGFNPQVLMLINGIPMTTVYTGNRGGGWGGMPVENIARVEVIRGPGSALYGADAFSGVINVITKTSSDIQGTEVGLRGGSFKTGDAWILHGGKWGAVDVSGYLRIGQTDGDRRTVQADAQTGSDAQRGTLASRAPGPINNGRDSTDGALDLSLDNWRFRVAYKERDDIGTGTGVASALDPGGEIYSQTITSDLTYENRNIAEDWAANMQVSVMHYTELTDLTLFPAGTRAFYPSEVYADGIIGNPAKWERHGRVGGSATYTGFKLHRIRLGLGAEREEVYKTRETKNFRADFSRIGTGSRADIIDVSDTAPFMRPQGRTKRYLYAQDEWNLVKDWTLTAGLRNDHYSDFGSTTNPRLALVWEAAYNVTTKLLYGTAFRAPSMSELYAINNPVITGNPNLRPEKIQTLEAAVSWQPLPKLQLGMNFFHYEMKDIIRLISSVYQNNGQQKGNGLEFEATWDPMKDVRLTGNYSYQRSVDEATGQAAANAPRHHVYLRTNWRFTPGWSVDPQVNWVSKRPREQGDPRSDLKGYATVDLTLRTDRASRGWDVAMSVRNLFDVDAREPTPYDVGQPFISLPYDFPLPGRSVYVQASYQF
;
A
#
# COMPACT_ATOMS: atom_id res chain seq x y z
N ALA A 1 47.54 32.10 -55.53
CA ALA A 1 46.10 32.08 -55.36
C ALA A 1 45.62 30.72 -54.82
N CYS A 2 45.53 30.56 -53.56
CA CYS A 2 44.84 29.42 -52.91
C CYS A 2 43.80 30.00 -51.99
N ALA A 3 42.54 29.74 -52.35
CA ALA A 3 41.38 30.07 -51.51
C ALA A 3 41.22 28.97 -50.47
N VAL A 4 41.25 29.29 -49.18
CA VAL A 4 40.88 28.45 -48.08
C VAL A 4 39.39 28.71 -47.77
N MET A 5 38.55 27.70 -48.07
CA MET A 5 37.14 27.70 -47.61
C MET A 5 37.10 27.32 -46.14
N GLY A 6 36.67 28.24 -45.30
CA GLY A 6 36.34 27.98 -43.91
C GLY A 6 34.97 27.31 -43.81
N LEU A 7 34.95 26.09 -43.34
CA LEU A 7 33.71 25.42 -42.89
C LEU A 7 33.31 25.98 -41.53
N GLY A 8 32.35 26.87 -41.56
CA GLY A 8 31.65 27.29 -40.32
C GLY A 8 30.80 26.15 -39.79
N GLY A 9 31.28 25.50 -38.74
CA GLY A 9 30.43 24.59 -37.92
C GLY A 9 29.34 25.40 -37.23
N GLN A 10 28.12 25.25 -37.69
CA GLN A 10 26.94 25.67 -36.88
C GLN A 10 26.85 24.72 -35.67
N ALA A 11 27.14 25.26 -34.51
CA ALA A 11 26.74 24.62 -33.26
C ALA A 11 25.22 24.58 -33.25
N VAL A 12 24.64 23.41 -33.48
CA VAL A 12 23.26 23.13 -33.21
C VAL A 12 23.14 23.18 -31.70
N ALA A 13 22.63 24.29 -31.16
CA ALA A 13 22.17 24.32 -29.75
C ALA A 13 21.06 23.27 -29.66
N GLN A 14 21.35 22.18 -28.98
CA GLN A 14 20.37 21.16 -28.63
C GLN A 14 19.33 21.90 -27.75
N ALA A 15 18.12 22.05 -28.25
CA ALA A 15 17.02 22.59 -27.45
C ALA A 15 16.87 21.65 -26.23
N VAL A 16 17.07 22.20 -25.04
CA VAL A 16 16.75 21.52 -23.80
C VAL A 16 15.28 21.14 -23.92
N SER A 17 14.97 19.85 -23.78
CA SER A 17 13.58 19.41 -23.88
C SER A 17 12.78 19.98 -22.69
N ASP A 18 11.49 20.25 -22.88
CA ASP A 18 10.59 20.64 -21.78
C ASP A 18 10.70 19.69 -20.57
N GLU A 19 11.07 18.43 -20.83
CA GLU A 19 11.33 17.41 -19.82
C GLU A 19 12.59 17.72 -18.99
N ASP A 20 13.65 18.19 -19.60
CA ASP A 20 14.89 18.54 -18.91
C ASP A 20 14.73 19.83 -18.09
N GLU A 21 13.95 20.80 -18.57
CA GLU A 21 13.60 22.00 -17.79
C GLU A 21 12.73 21.67 -16.58
N LEU A 22 11.74 20.78 -16.73
CA LEU A 22 10.90 20.31 -15.62
C LEU A 22 11.70 19.49 -14.61
N ALA A 23 12.61 18.61 -15.09
CA ALA A 23 13.49 17.83 -14.21
C ALA A 23 14.45 18.72 -13.43
N LEU A 24 14.97 19.80 -14.04
CA LEU A 24 15.81 20.78 -13.38
C LEU A 24 15.04 21.64 -12.35
N ALA A 25 13.76 21.94 -12.63
CA ALA A 25 12.94 22.79 -11.76
C ALA A 25 12.34 22.02 -10.57
N TYR A 26 11.91 20.77 -10.77
CA TYR A 26 11.10 20.00 -9.81
C TYR A 26 11.66 18.61 -9.49
N GLY A 27 12.74 18.20 -10.12
CA GLY A 27 13.35 16.87 -9.92
C GLY A 27 12.44 15.72 -10.32
N ASP A 28 12.61 14.57 -9.69
CA ASP A 28 11.84 13.35 -9.99
C ASP A 28 10.34 13.44 -9.66
N LYS A 29 9.90 14.44 -8.90
CA LYS A 29 8.48 14.69 -8.61
C LYS A 29 7.65 15.00 -9.84
N SER A 30 8.26 15.49 -10.89
CA SER A 30 7.58 15.87 -12.12
C SER A 30 7.20 14.69 -13.00
N PHE A 31 7.70 13.49 -12.73
CA PHE A 31 7.54 12.34 -13.60
C PHE A 31 6.95 11.13 -12.90
N VAL A 32 6.08 10.41 -13.60
CA VAL A 32 5.49 9.15 -13.17
C VAL A 32 5.67 8.09 -14.25
N SER A 33 5.91 6.85 -13.85
CA SER A 33 6.09 5.73 -14.78
C SER A 33 4.91 4.75 -14.78
N ILE A 34 4.22 4.59 -13.67
CA ILE A 34 3.12 3.61 -13.55
C ILE A 34 1.87 3.98 -14.34
N ALA A 35 1.73 5.22 -14.84
CA ALA A 35 0.54 5.65 -15.59
C ALA A 35 0.48 5.13 -17.02
N THR A 36 1.64 4.92 -17.66
CA THR A 36 1.75 4.47 -19.07
C THR A 36 2.74 3.32 -19.24
N GLY A 37 3.51 2.98 -18.19
CA GLY A 37 4.65 2.06 -18.26
C GLY A 37 5.91 2.69 -18.86
N SER A 38 5.94 4.00 -18.99
CA SER A 38 7.10 4.82 -19.39
C SER A 38 7.08 6.13 -18.61
N ARG A 39 8.24 6.75 -18.45
CA ARG A 39 8.38 8.02 -17.70
C ARG A 39 7.69 9.14 -18.48
N VAL A 40 6.67 9.74 -17.88
CA VAL A 40 5.90 10.88 -18.42
C VAL A 40 5.72 11.94 -17.34
N PRO A 41 5.64 13.24 -17.71
CA PRO A 41 5.32 14.29 -16.74
C PRO A 41 3.99 14.02 -16.03
N VAL A 42 3.93 14.24 -14.72
CA VAL A 42 2.70 14.01 -13.92
C VAL A 42 1.53 14.82 -14.48
N SER A 43 1.78 16.05 -14.94
CA SER A 43 0.76 16.91 -15.57
C SER A 43 0.17 16.29 -16.84
N ARG A 44 0.97 15.61 -17.66
CA ARG A 44 0.56 14.97 -18.93
C ARG A 44 0.16 13.50 -18.77
N ALA A 45 0.44 12.90 -17.60
CA ALA A 45 0.10 11.50 -17.36
C ALA A 45 -1.42 11.27 -17.51
N PRO A 46 -1.85 10.20 -18.21
CA PRO A 46 -3.27 9.88 -18.39
C PRO A 46 -3.87 9.27 -17.10
N ALA A 47 -3.55 9.83 -15.96
CA ALA A 47 -4.01 9.42 -14.62
C ALA A 47 -3.90 10.58 -13.65
N VAL A 48 -4.58 10.48 -12.50
CA VAL A 48 -4.32 11.31 -11.32
C VAL A 48 -3.26 10.63 -10.48
N ALA A 49 -2.07 11.21 -10.43
CA ALA A 49 -0.91 10.60 -9.81
C ALA A 49 -0.19 11.55 -8.85
N THR A 50 0.39 11.00 -7.80
CA THR A 50 1.27 11.70 -6.84
C THR A 50 2.60 10.96 -6.78
N VAL A 51 3.70 11.69 -6.76
CA VAL A 51 5.06 11.17 -6.62
C VAL A 51 5.69 11.75 -5.37
N ILE A 52 6.21 10.86 -4.49
CA ILE A 52 6.89 11.23 -3.25
C ILE A 52 8.33 10.74 -3.36
N THR A 53 9.28 11.65 -3.34
CA THR A 53 10.71 11.35 -3.53
C THR A 53 11.41 10.93 -2.24
N ALA A 54 12.59 10.31 -2.35
CA ALA A 54 13.46 10.04 -1.20
C ALA A 54 13.75 11.29 -0.37
N GLN A 55 13.90 12.45 -1.03
CA GLN A 55 14.12 13.73 -0.33
C GLN A 55 12.88 14.15 0.48
N ASP A 56 11.67 13.96 -0.05
CA ASP A 56 10.43 14.23 0.69
C ASP A 56 10.31 13.34 1.91
N ILE A 57 10.54 12.03 1.71
CA ILE A 57 10.52 11.02 2.77
C ILE A 57 11.52 11.37 3.89
N ALA A 58 12.74 11.73 3.49
CA ALA A 58 13.78 12.14 4.42
C ALA A 58 13.41 13.41 5.19
N SER A 59 12.87 14.42 4.50
CA SER A 59 12.46 15.68 5.13
C SER A 59 11.33 15.50 6.12
N MET A 60 10.35 14.64 5.80
CA MET A 60 9.27 14.26 6.73
C MET A 60 9.81 13.56 7.98
N GLY A 61 11.02 12.99 7.90
CA GLY A 61 11.57 12.10 8.92
C GLY A 61 10.77 10.82 9.06
N ALA A 62 10.08 10.37 8.00
CA ALA A 62 9.29 9.15 8.00
C ALA A 62 10.16 7.94 8.34
N THR A 63 9.62 7.01 9.13
CA THR A 63 10.30 5.80 9.55
C THR A 63 9.76 4.55 8.84
N ASP A 64 8.54 4.64 8.33
CA ASP A 64 7.93 3.60 7.53
C ASP A 64 7.06 4.17 6.37
N LEU A 65 6.65 3.27 5.48
CA LEU A 65 5.85 3.61 4.30
C LEU A 65 4.45 4.14 4.64
N ASP A 66 3.84 3.72 5.75
CA ASP A 66 2.48 4.16 6.13
C ASP A 66 2.45 5.67 6.37
N GLU A 67 3.48 6.22 7.05
CA GLU A 67 3.63 7.66 7.28
C GLU A 67 3.75 8.44 5.95
N VAL A 68 4.45 7.86 4.97
CA VAL A 68 4.61 8.44 3.64
C VAL A 68 3.27 8.45 2.89
N LEU A 69 2.52 7.35 2.94
CA LEU A 69 1.25 7.21 2.22
C LEU A 69 0.13 8.09 2.79
N GLU A 70 0.12 8.35 4.10
CA GLU A 70 -0.84 9.27 4.73
C GLU A 70 -0.75 10.70 4.17
N THR A 71 0.36 11.06 3.52
CA THR A 71 0.52 12.39 2.89
C THR A 71 -0.14 12.51 1.53
N VAL A 72 -0.68 11.42 0.97
CA VAL A 72 -1.28 11.39 -0.37
C VAL A 72 -2.73 11.88 -0.32
N PRO A 73 -3.15 12.82 -1.18
CA PRO A 73 -4.53 13.30 -1.21
C PRO A 73 -5.54 12.16 -1.39
N GLY A 74 -6.57 12.14 -0.56
CA GLY A 74 -7.63 11.13 -0.65
C GLY A 74 -7.23 9.71 -0.24
N LEU A 75 -6.01 9.51 0.28
CA LEU A 75 -5.55 8.29 0.91
C LEU A 75 -5.46 8.49 2.42
N HIS A 76 -6.02 7.56 3.18
CA HIS A 76 -5.93 7.52 4.63
C HIS A 76 -5.51 6.12 5.08
N VAL A 77 -4.59 6.04 6.06
CA VAL A 77 -4.06 4.78 6.57
C VAL A 77 -4.81 4.38 7.84
N ALA A 78 -5.83 3.56 7.68
CA ALA A 78 -6.58 2.95 8.76
C ALA A 78 -5.89 1.66 9.29
N ARG A 79 -6.51 0.98 10.25
CA ARG A 79 -5.98 -0.25 10.86
C ARG A 79 -7.01 -1.39 10.80
N GLU A 80 -6.49 -2.61 10.65
CA GLU A 80 -7.25 -3.87 10.67
C GLU A 80 -7.13 -4.55 12.04
N THR A 81 -8.12 -5.34 12.45
CA THR A 81 -8.08 -6.13 13.68
C THR A 81 -6.96 -7.15 13.67
N GLN A 82 -6.74 -7.81 12.55
CA GLN A 82 -5.72 -8.86 12.44
C GLN A 82 -4.32 -8.27 12.34
N GLY A 83 -3.53 -8.44 13.39
CA GLY A 83 -2.15 -7.96 13.45
C GLY A 83 -1.98 -6.46 13.40
N PHE A 84 -3.06 -5.68 13.58
CA PHE A 84 -3.03 -4.22 13.49
C PHE A 84 -2.46 -3.70 12.16
N ALA A 85 -2.65 -4.49 11.09
CA ALA A 85 -2.10 -4.24 9.77
C ALA A 85 -2.66 -2.95 9.15
N PRO A 86 -1.89 -2.23 8.32
CA PRO A 86 -2.37 -1.03 7.65
C PRO A 86 -3.39 -1.33 6.58
N VAL A 87 -4.44 -0.51 6.54
CA VAL A 87 -5.49 -0.49 5.52
C VAL A 87 -5.42 0.83 4.77
N TYR A 88 -5.15 0.79 3.46
CA TYR A 88 -5.07 1.99 2.63
C TYR A 88 -6.43 2.33 2.06
N VAL A 89 -7.08 3.32 2.64
CA VAL A 89 -8.41 3.80 2.25
C VAL A 89 -8.25 4.89 1.19
N ILE A 90 -8.55 4.59 -0.07
CA ILE A 90 -8.51 5.57 -1.16
C ILE A 90 -9.94 5.95 -1.52
N ARG A 91 -10.26 7.27 -1.53
CA ARG A 91 -11.56 7.82 -1.94
C ARG A 91 -12.74 7.23 -1.16
N GLY A 92 -12.54 6.89 0.10
CA GLY A 92 -13.57 6.32 0.98
C GLY A 92 -13.91 4.85 0.70
N ILE A 93 -13.11 4.15 -0.10
CA ILE A 93 -13.25 2.72 -0.31
C ILE A 93 -12.48 2.01 0.80
N ASN A 94 -13.23 1.49 1.77
CA ASN A 94 -12.70 0.74 2.91
C ASN A 94 -13.44 -0.60 2.97
N LEU A 95 -12.76 -1.68 2.58
CA LEU A 95 -13.26 -3.05 2.66
C LEU A 95 -12.24 -3.89 3.44
N GLY A 96 -12.69 -4.89 4.17
CA GLY A 96 -11.83 -5.72 5.00
C GLY A 96 -10.65 -6.33 4.25
N PHE A 97 -9.52 -6.50 4.93
CA PHE A 97 -8.23 -6.98 4.39
C PHE A 97 -7.58 -6.12 3.31
N ASN A 98 -8.21 -5.03 2.88
CA ASN A 98 -7.70 -4.05 1.92
C ASN A 98 -7.17 -4.62 0.59
N PRO A 99 -7.90 -5.50 -0.08
CA PRO A 99 -7.48 -6.07 -1.37
C PRO A 99 -7.71 -5.13 -2.56
N GLN A 100 -8.23 -3.92 -2.35
CA GLN A 100 -8.61 -2.98 -3.41
C GLN A 100 -7.50 -2.06 -3.86
N VAL A 101 -6.37 -2.04 -3.17
CA VAL A 101 -5.19 -1.24 -3.52
C VAL A 101 -4.06 -2.16 -3.94
N LEU A 102 -3.69 -2.08 -5.21
CA LEU A 102 -2.55 -2.83 -5.71
C LEU A 102 -1.24 -2.19 -5.22
N MET A 103 -0.50 -2.94 -4.43
CA MET A 103 0.83 -2.54 -3.99
C MET A 103 1.89 -3.24 -4.84
N LEU A 104 2.80 -2.45 -5.38
CA LEU A 104 3.93 -2.92 -6.18
C LEU A 104 5.25 -2.53 -5.51
N ILE A 105 6.25 -3.38 -5.63
CA ILE A 105 7.66 -3.01 -5.42
C ILE A 105 8.38 -3.23 -6.73
N ASN A 106 8.92 -2.18 -7.31
CA ASN A 106 9.56 -2.20 -8.63
C ASN A 106 8.69 -2.83 -9.73
N GLY A 107 7.37 -2.60 -9.68
CA GLY A 107 6.41 -3.15 -10.63
C GLY A 107 5.94 -4.58 -10.33
N ILE A 108 6.44 -5.22 -9.28
CA ILE A 108 6.05 -6.59 -8.89
C ILE A 108 4.93 -6.52 -7.84
N PRO A 109 3.77 -7.17 -8.06
CA PRO A 109 2.69 -7.24 -7.10
C PRO A 109 3.09 -7.94 -5.79
N MET A 110 2.72 -7.34 -4.66
CA MET A 110 2.98 -7.86 -3.31
C MET A 110 1.73 -8.50 -2.67
N THR A 111 0.69 -8.73 -3.43
CA THR A 111 -0.54 -9.37 -2.95
C THR A 111 -0.29 -10.84 -2.64
N THR A 112 -0.68 -11.28 -1.43
CA THR A 112 -0.81 -12.68 -1.06
C THR A 112 -2.20 -13.17 -1.43
N VAL A 113 -2.32 -14.40 -1.99
CA VAL A 113 -3.61 -14.85 -2.51
C VAL A 113 -4.50 -15.52 -1.47
N TYR A 114 -3.96 -15.89 -0.32
CA TYR A 114 -4.74 -16.53 0.75
C TYR A 114 -5.88 -15.61 1.24
N THR A 115 -5.58 -14.38 1.62
CA THR A 115 -6.57 -13.37 2.07
C THR A 115 -6.76 -12.22 1.08
N GLY A 116 -5.97 -12.15 0.01
CA GLY A 116 -6.03 -11.07 -0.97
C GLY A 116 -5.36 -9.76 -0.49
N ASN A 117 -4.73 -9.77 0.68
CA ASN A 117 -4.00 -8.63 1.23
C ASN A 117 -2.49 -8.71 0.95
N ARG A 118 -1.67 -8.15 1.81
CA ARG A 118 -0.19 -8.18 1.70
C ARG A 118 0.49 -9.04 2.76
N GLY A 119 -0.32 -9.81 3.51
CA GLY A 119 0.14 -10.66 4.61
C GLY A 119 0.45 -9.90 5.91
N GLY A 120 0.58 -10.64 7.00
CA GLY A 120 0.84 -10.09 8.33
C GLY A 120 2.17 -9.32 8.45
N GLY A 121 3.16 -9.69 7.65
CA GLY A 121 4.48 -9.06 7.62
C GLY A 121 4.58 -7.77 6.81
N TRP A 122 3.48 -7.23 6.28
CA TRP A 122 3.55 -6.02 5.45
C TRP A 122 3.93 -4.77 6.26
N GLY A 123 3.37 -4.58 7.45
CA GLY A 123 3.59 -3.41 8.29
C GLY A 123 5.07 -3.10 8.55
N GLY A 124 5.37 -1.83 8.88
CA GLY A 124 6.74 -1.36 9.15
C GLY A 124 7.68 -1.52 7.97
N MET A 125 7.23 -1.20 6.76
CA MET A 125 8.10 -1.21 5.59
C MET A 125 9.09 -0.04 5.67
N PRO A 126 10.41 -0.31 5.74
CA PRO A 126 11.43 0.71 5.91
C PRO A 126 11.55 1.60 4.67
N VAL A 127 11.99 2.83 4.88
CA VAL A 127 12.04 3.86 3.84
C VAL A 127 13.44 4.15 3.31
N GLU A 128 14.49 3.63 3.95
CA GLU A 128 15.88 3.97 3.65
C GLU A 128 16.29 3.59 2.21
N ASN A 129 15.75 2.49 1.70
CA ASN A 129 16.00 2.00 0.34
C ASN A 129 14.97 2.48 -0.69
N ILE A 130 14.10 3.42 -0.35
CA ILE A 130 13.10 3.96 -1.29
C ILE A 130 13.69 5.15 -2.05
N ALA A 131 13.70 5.06 -3.40
CA ALA A 131 14.03 6.19 -4.26
C ALA A 131 12.82 7.12 -4.44
N ARG A 132 11.64 6.53 -4.66
CA ARG A 132 10.37 7.25 -4.73
C ARG A 132 9.18 6.31 -4.58
N VAL A 133 8.05 6.89 -4.22
CA VAL A 133 6.74 6.21 -4.23
C VAL A 133 5.86 6.90 -5.27
N GLU A 134 5.33 6.12 -6.21
CA GLU A 134 4.37 6.58 -7.21
C GLU A 134 2.98 6.06 -6.85
N VAL A 135 2.00 6.94 -6.74
CA VAL A 135 0.62 6.59 -6.38
C VAL A 135 -0.32 7.04 -7.49
N ILE A 136 -1.08 6.11 -8.08
CA ILE A 136 -2.24 6.40 -8.93
C ILE A 136 -3.49 6.26 -8.07
N ARG A 137 -4.35 7.27 -8.10
CA ARG A 137 -5.67 7.24 -7.49
C ARG A 137 -6.72 6.95 -8.57
N GLY A 138 -7.56 5.95 -8.32
CA GLY A 138 -8.54 5.44 -9.29
C GLY A 138 -8.12 4.17 -10.01
N PRO A 139 -8.94 3.67 -10.96
CA PRO A 139 -8.80 2.34 -11.55
C PRO A 139 -7.53 2.20 -12.40
N GLY A 140 -6.72 1.18 -12.10
CA GLY A 140 -5.49 0.84 -12.81
C GLY A 140 -5.54 -0.48 -13.60
N SER A 141 -6.67 -1.20 -13.59
CA SER A 141 -6.72 -2.58 -14.12
C SER A 141 -6.43 -2.70 -15.62
N ALA A 142 -6.62 -1.65 -16.41
CA ALA A 142 -6.29 -1.65 -17.84
C ALA A 142 -4.77 -1.87 -18.12
N LEU A 143 -3.91 -1.64 -17.13
CA LEU A 143 -2.47 -1.93 -17.21
C LEU A 143 -2.06 -3.06 -16.27
N TYR A 144 -2.56 -3.04 -15.03
CA TYR A 144 -2.06 -3.88 -13.95
C TYR A 144 -2.94 -5.10 -13.64
N GLY A 145 -4.17 -5.17 -14.18
CA GLY A 145 -5.09 -6.28 -13.91
C GLY A 145 -5.79 -6.17 -12.56
N ALA A 146 -5.97 -7.29 -11.87
CA ALA A 146 -6.68 -7.35 -10.60
C ALA A 146 -6.07 -6.46 -9.53
N ASP A 147 -6.91 -6.07 -8.54
CA ASP A 147 -6.56 -5.35 -7.32
C ASP A 147 -6.11 -3.89 -7.53
N ALA A 148 -5.82 -3.49 -8.78
CA ALA A 148 -5.69 -2.09 -9.17
C ALA A 148 -7.07 -1.40 -9.21
N PHE A 149 -7.85 -1.57 -8.13
CA PHE A 149 -9.27 -1.27 -8.06
C PHE A 149 -9.53 0.18 -7.66
N SER A 150 -9.10 0.59 -6.48
CA SER A 150 -9.21 1.98 -6.01
C SER A 150 -7.93 2.79 -6.24
N GLY A 151 -6.80 2.12 -6.47
CA GLY A 151 -5.52 2.75 -6.75
C GLY A 151 -4.38 1.75 -6.93
N VAL A 152 -3.24 2.29 -7.37
CA VAL A 152 -1.98 1.56 -7.49
C VAL A 152 -0.89 2.34 -6.78
N ILE A 153 -0.14 1.67 -5.94
CA ILE A 153 1.02 2.22 -5.23
C ILE A 153 2.25 1.44 -5.69
N ASN A 154 3.25 2.11 -6.25
CA ASN A 154 4.50 1.49 -6.66
C ASN A 154 5.67 2.09 -5.88
N VAL A 155 6.30 1.28 -5.08
CA VAL A 155 7.53 1.62 -4.35
C VAL A 155 8.71 1.30 -5.24
N ILE A 156 9.50 2.30 -5.59
CA ILE A 156 10.68 2.16 -6.42
C ILE A 156 11.91 2.28 -5.53
N THR A 157 12.73 1.23 -5.52
CA THR A 157 13.94 1.15 -4.70
C THR A 157 15.11 1.89 -5.32
N LYS A 158 16.06 2.31 -4.48
CA LYS A 158 17.29 2.98 -4.89
C LYS A 158 18.17 2.08 -5.77
N THR A 159 18.76 2.67 -6.78
CA THR A 159 19.75 2.06 -7.67
C THR A 159 21.18 2.45 -7.26
N SER A 160 22.18 1.91 -7.93
CA SER A 160 23.59 2.30 -7.75
C SER A 160 23.80 3.81 -7.94
N SER A 161 23.11 4.42 -8.91
CA SER A 161 23.19 5.86 -9.18
C SER A 161 22.51 6.73 -8.11
N ASP A 162 21.53 6.21 -7.40
CA ASP A 162 20.85 6.92 -6.32
C ASP A 162 21.68 6.89 -5.01
N ILE A 163 22.49 5.83 -4.80
CA ILE A 163 23.26 5.63 -3.56
C ILE A 163 24.67 6.22 -3.69
N GLN A 164 25.40 5.94 -4.74
CA GLN A 164 26.75 6.45 -5.06
C GLN A 164 27.75 6.34 -3.90
N GLY A 165 28.16 5.13 -3.55
CA GLY A 165 29.06 4.83 -2.44
C GLY A 165 28.41 3.95 -1.40
N THR A 166 28.81 4.10 -0.14
CA THR A 166 28.26 3.33 0.98
C THR A 166 27.69 4.27 2.02
N GLU A 167 26.46 3.99 2.43
CA GLU A 167 25.81 4.64 3.56
C GLU A 167 25.60 3.63 4.69
N VAL A 168 25.93 4.01 5.91
CA VAL A 168 25.57 3.28 7.12
C VAL A 168 24.74 4.18 8.02
N GLY A 169 23.74 3.62 8.68
CA GLY A 169 22.87 4.41 9.52
C GLY A 169 22.31 3.64 10.71
N LEU A 170 21.94 4.41 11.74
CA LEU A 170 21.32 3.94 12.97
C LEU A 170 20.13 4.82 13.31
N ARG A 171 19.08 4.24 13.87
CA ARG A 171 17.95 4.95 14.45
C ARG A 171 17.60 4.35 15.79
N GLY A 172 17.27 5.20 16.76
CA GLY A 172 16.73 4.82 18.05
C GLY A 172 15.56 5.72 18.44
N GLY A 173 14.63 5.24 19.24
CA GLY A 173 13.50 6.08 19.61
C GLY A 173 12.53 5.45 20.60
N SER A 174 11.36 6.05 20.69
CA SER A 174 10.24 5.59 21.52
C SER A 174 9.91 4.12 21.24
N PHE A 175 9.23 3.49 22.19
CA PHE A 175 8.79 2.09 22.10
C PHE A 175 9.96 1.09 21.97
N LYS A 176 11.12 1.43 22.51
CA LYS A 176 12.40 0.69 22.37
C LYS A 176 12.76 0.42 20.89
N THR A 177 12.35 1.29 20.00
CA THR A 177 12.70 1.16 18.58
C THR A 177 14.20 1.32 18.39
N GLY A 178 14.80 0.37 17.68
CA GLY A 178 16.21 0.39 17.28
C GLY A 178 16.34 -0.18 15.87
N ASP A 179 17.00 0.56 14.96
CA ASP A 179 17.26 0.16 13.58
C ASP A 179 18.73 0.38 13.24
N ALA A 180 19.28 -0.51 12.44
CA ALA A 180 20.59 -0.35 11.79
C ALA A 180 20.48 -0.74 10.32
N TRP A 181 21.13 0.04 9.44
CA TRP A 181 21.11 -0.27 8.00
C TRP A 181 22.44 0.05 7.32
N ILE A 182 22.64 -0.62 6.20
CA ILE A 182 23.70 -0.34 5.23
C ILE A 182 23.12 -0.32 3.82
N LEU A 183 23.53 0.67 3.04
CA LEU A 183 23.28 0.77 1.61
C LEU A 183 24.63 0.87 0.88
N HIS A 184 24.75 0.19 -0.25
CA HIS A 184 25.91 0.31 -1.11
C HIS A 184 25.47 0.46 -2.57
N GLY A 185 26.06 1.41 -3.29
CA GLY A 185 25.82 1.60 -4.72
C GLY A 185 27.13 1.91 -5.45
N GLY A 186 27.44 1.12 -6.48
CA GLY A 186 28.67 1.26 -7.23
C GLY A 186 28.71 0.40 -8.50
N LYS A 187 29.91 0.28 -9.07
CA LYS A 187 30.16 -0.57 -10.25
C LYS A 187 31.16 -1.67 -9.93
N TRP A 188 30.84 -2.89 -10.35
CA TRP A 188 31.76 -4.02 -10.35
C TRP A 188 32.07 -4.41 -11.81
N GLY A 189 33.15 -3.84 -12.36
CA GLY A 189 33.41 -3.91 -13.77
C GLY A 189 32.36 -3.19 -14.60
N ALA A 190 31.63 -3.92 -15.46
CA ALA A 190 30.51 -3.38 -16.24
C ALA A 190 29.16 -3.42 -15.53
N VAL A 191 29.05 -4.11 -14.40
CA VAL A 191 27.80 -4.31 -13.69
C VAL A 191 27.58 -3.17 -12.70
N ASP A 192 26.41 -2.51 -12.78
CA ASP A 192 25.93 -1.60 -11.75
C ASP A 192 25.34 -2.44 -10.62
N VAL A 193 25.77 -2.18 -9.38
CA VAL A 193 25.39 -2.95 -8.19
C VAL A 193 24.80 -2.04 -7.14
N SER A 194 23.63 -2.39 -6.60
CA SER A 194 23.17 -1.81 -5.34
C SER A 194 22.78 -2.91 -4.34
N GLY A 195 23.14 -2.69 -3.08
CA GLY A 195 22.85 -3.59 -1.97
C GLY A 195 22.23 -2.85 -0.81
N TYR A 196 21.31 -3.48 -0.10
CA TYR A 196 20.65 -2.97 1.09
C TYR A 196 20.50 -4.09 2.12
N LEU A 197 20.79 -3.77 3.38
CA LEU A 197 20.48 -4.62 4.52
C LEU A 197 20.04 -3.72 5.68
N ARG A 198 18.96 -4.10 6.36
CA ARG A 198 18.48 -3.48 7.59
C ARG A 198 18.05 -4.55 8.58
N ILE A 199 18.35 -4.30 9.85
CA ILE A 199 17.77 -5.00 10.99
C ILE A 199 17.10 -3.98 11.89
N GLY A 200 15.98 -4.34 12.51
CA GLY A 200 15.24 -3.43 13.37
C GLY A 200 14.35 -4.17 14.33
N GLN A 201 14.08 -3.51 15.47
CA GLN A 201 13.19 -4.01 16.51
C GLN A 201 12.34 -2.88 17.08
N THR A 202 11.14 -3.21 17.58
CA THR A 202 10.30 -2.29 18.34
C THR A 202 9.31 -3.05 19.21
N ASP A 203 9.07 -2.57 20.44
CA ASP A 203 7.96 -3.05 21.27
C ASP A 203 6.59 -2.53 20.77
N GLY A 204 6.59 -1.57 19.83
CA GLY A 204 5.38 -0.84 19.39
C GLY A 204 4.76 0.03 20.49
N ASP A 205 3.78 0.85 20.10
CA ASP A 205 3.00 1.61 21.08
C ASP A 205 2.13 0.62 21.89
N ARG A 206 2.20 0.73 23.21
CA ARG A 206 1.53 -0.16 24.15
C ARG A 206 0.33 0.54 24.83
N ARG A 207 -0.42 1.33 24.08
CA ARG A 207 -1.64 1.96 24.61
C ARG A 207 -2.64 0.93 25.13
N THR A 208 -3.35 1.31 26.19
CA THR A 208 -4.29 0.43 26.90
C THR A 208 -5.60 0.29 26.12
N VAL A 209 -5.97 -0.95 25.83
CA VAL A 209 -7.31 -1.36 25.41
C VAL A 209 -8.15 -1.54 26.68
N GLN A 210 -9.20 -0.73 26.85
CA GLN A 210 -9.99 -0.68 28.08
C GLN A 210 -10.97 -1.84 28.21
N ALA A 211 -11.52 -2.31 27.09
CA ALA A 211 -12.41 -3.47 27.02
C ALA A 211 -12.29 -4.12 25.63
N ASP A 212 -12.49 -5.41 25.58
CA ASP A 212 -12.36 -6.26 24.40
C ASP A 212 -13.56 -7.23 24.24
N ALA A 213 -13.53 -8.07 23.21
CA ALA A 213 -14.61 -9.05 22.96
C ALA A 213 -14.79 -10.01 24.15
N GLN A 214 -13.70 -10.38 24.85
CA GLN A 214 -13.81 -11.23 26.02
C GLN A 214 -14.47 -10.50 27.20
N THR A 215 -14.25 -9.20 27.36
CA THR A 215 -14.96 -8.39 28.38
C THR A 215 -16.47 -8.44 28.17
N GLY A 216 -16.93 -8.34 26.91
CA GLY A 216 -18.34 -8.46 26.58
C GLY A 216 -18.88 -9.88 26.82
N SER A 217 -18.10 -10.90 26.47
CA SER A 217 -18.44 -12.30 26.74
C SER A 217 -18.53 -12.60 28.24
N ASP A 218 -17.60 -12.09 29.04
CA ASP A 218 -17.58 -12.26 30.49
C ASP A 218 -18.84 -11.69 31.15
N ALA A 219 -19.24 -10.50 30.73
CA ALA A 219 -20.46 -9.86 31.25
C ALA A 219 -21.73 -10.68 30.98
N GLN A 220 -21.79 -11.39 29.85
CA GLN A 220 -22.92 -12.24 29.49
C GLN A 220 -22.92 -13.61 30.17
N ARG A 221 -21.73 -14.17 30.40
CA ARG A 221 -21.55 -15.57 30.80
C ARG A 221 -21.16 -15.73 32.26
N GLY A 222 -20.96 -14.59 32.98
CA GLY A 222 -20.52 -14.60 34.37
C GLY A 222 -19.10 -15.17 34.54
N THR A 223 -18.21 -14.93 33.57
CA THR A 223 -16.81 -15.30 33.63
C THR A 223 -15.94 -14.06 33.93
N LEU A 224 -14.65 -14.25 34.16
CA LEU A 224 -13.65 -13.21 34.44
C LEU A 224 -12.35 -13.56 33.69
N ALA A 225 -12.46 -13.86 32.42
CA ALA A 225 -11.37 -14.33 31.60
C ALA A 225 -10.65 -13.21 30.82
N SER A 226 -11.31 -12.05 30.62
CA SER A 226 -10.74 -10.93 29.87
C SER A 226 -9.41 -10.44 30.43
N ARG A 227 -8.48 -10.14 29.52
CA ARG A 227 -7.21 -9.49 29.83
C ARG A 227 -7.25 -7.98 29.70
N ALA A 228 -8.40 -7.42 29.27
CA ALA A 228 -8.66 -5.99 29.30
C ALA A 228 -9.14 -5.55 30.71
N PRO A 229 -8.72 -4.35 31.19
CA PRO A 229 -7.81 -3.41 30.57
C PRO A 229 -6.37 -3.94 30.45
N GLY A 230 -5.77 -3.80 29.25
CA GLY A 230 -4.42 -4.27 29.01
C GLY A 230 -3.76 -3.59 27.80
N PRO A 231 -2.45 -3.70 27.64
CA PRO A 231 -1.75 -3.07 26.54
C PRO A 231 -2.05 -3.78 25.22
N ILE A 232 -2.12 -3.01 24.14
CA ILE A 232 -2.10 -3.54 22.78
C ILE A 232 -0.76 -4.27 22.53
N ASN A 233 -0.78 -5.39 21.84
CA ASN A 233 0.40 -6.14 21.44
C ASN A 233 0.81 -5.74 20.02
N ASN A 234 1.80 -4.84 19.86
CA ASN A 234 2.15 -4.20 18.60
C ASN A 234 3.68 -4.15 18.37
N GLY A 235 4.42 -5.09 18.96
CA GLY A 235 5.85 -5.26 18.75
C GLY A 235 6.17 -6.00 17.45
N ARG A 236 7.42 -5.94 17.03
CA ARG A 236 7.98 -6.77 15.95
C ARG A 236 9.48 -6.66 15.87
N ASP A 237 10.12 -7.72 15.39
CA ASP A 237 11.47 -7.73 14.88
C ASP A 237 11.45 -7.76 13.35
N SER A 238 12.46 -7.20 12.71
CA SER A 238 12.46 -7.04 11.25
C SER A 238 13.86 -7.16 10.65
N THR A 239 13.93 -7.91 9.53
CA THR A 239 15.10 -7.98 8.66
C THR A 239 14.67 -7.69 7.23
N ASP A 240 15.30 -6.72 6.59
CA ASP A 240 15.07 -6.35 5.20
C ASP A 240 16.38 -6.37 4.42
N GLY A 241 16.40 -7.04 3.27
CA GLY A 241 17.57 -7.11 2.39
C GLY A 241 17.17 -6.96 0.94
N ALA A 242 18.04 -6.35 0.13
CA ALA A 242 17.86 -6.27 -1.31
C ALA A 242 19.21 -6.24 -2.04
N LEU A 243 19.26 -6.86 -3.21
CA LEU A 243 20.34 -6.81 -4.16
C LEU A 243 19.77 -6.48 -5.54
N ASP A 244 20.40 -5.54 -6.24
CA ASP A 244 20.03 -5.12 -7.57
C ASP A 244 21.28 -5.06 -8.45
N LEU A 245 21.27 -5.80 -9.52
CA LEU A 245 22.36 -5.91 -10.50
C LEU A 245 21.86 -5.50 -11.88
N SER A 246 22.51 -4.53 -12.50
CA SER A 246 22.16 -4.08 -13.84
C SER A 246 23.36 -4.17 -14.79
N LEU A 247 23.14 -4.74 -15.96
CA LEU A 247 24.11 -4.83 -17.05
C LEU A 247 23.40 -4.58 -18.37
N ASP A 248 23.77 -3.52 -19.08
CA ASP A 248 23.14 -3.09 -20.33
C ASP A 248 21.60 -2.98 -20.19
N ASN A 249 20.86 -3.81 -20.91
CA ASN A 249 19.40 -3.85 -20.92
C ASN A 249 18.82 -4.83 -19.88
N TRP A 250 19.65 -5.52 -19.11
CA TRP A 250 19.25 -6.53 -18.16
C TRP A 250 19.35 -6.02 -16.73
N ARG A 251 18.37 -6.37 -15.92
CA ARG A 251 18.34 -6.08 -14.49
C ARG A 251 17.86 -7.28 -13.71
N PHE A 252 18.66 -7.73 -12.76
CA PHE A 252 18.32 -8.81 -11.83
C PHE A 252 18.17 -8.26 -10.42
N ARG A 253 17.08 -8.61 -9.72
CA ARG A 253 16.83 -8.19 -8.35
C ARG A 253 16.45 -9.36 -7.48
N VAL A 254 16.86 -9.30 -6.22
CA VAL A 254 16.42 -10.17 -5.15
C VAL A 254 16.09 -9.30 -3.95
N ALA A 255 14.97 -9.57 -3.30
CA ALA A 255 14.61 -8.92 -2.04
C ALA A 255 14.16 -9.95 -1.02
N TYR A 256 14.55 -9.73 0.21
CA TYR A 256 14.21 -10.49 1.39
C TYR A 256 13.54 -9.58 2.40
N LYS A 257 12.42 -10.04 2.95
CA LYS A 257 11.71 -9.36 4.02
C LYS A 257 11.26 -10.38 5.03
N GLU A 258 11.67 -10.20 6.27
CA GLU A 258 11.26 -11.02 7.40
C GLU A 258 10.71 -10.14 8.51
N ARG A 259 9.66 -10.63 9.14
CA ARG A 259 9.08 -10.07 10.35
C ARG A 259 8.89 -11.21 11.33
N ASP A 260 9.45 -11.06 12.49
CA ASP A 260 9.33 -11.98 13.60
C ASP A 260 8.68 -11.27 14.80
N ASP A 261 8.15 -12.03 15.72
CA ASP A 261 7.46 -11.51 16.92
C ASP A 261 6.42 -10.41 16.60
N ILE A 262 5.72 -10.53 15.44
CA ILE A 262 4.67 -9.58 15.08
C ILE A 262 3.53 -9.74 16.06
N GLY A 263 3.29 -8.72 16.87
CA GLY A 263 2.18 -8.69 17.79
C GLY A 263 0.82 -8.73 17.12
N THR A 264 -0.15 -9.31 17.78
CA THR A 264 -1.52 -9.53 17.28
C THR A 264 -2.44 -8.30 17.40
N GLY A 265 -1.90 -7.15 17.79
CA GLY A 265 -2.66 -5.92 17.99
C GLY A 265 -3.61 -6.03 19.18
N THR A 266 -4.92 -5.89 18.89
CA THR A 266 -6.00 -6.09 19.87
C THR A 266 -6.45 -7.55 19.97
N GLY A 267 -5.69 -8.48 19.38
CA GLY A 267 -6.04 -9.89 19.21
C GLY A 267 -6.85 -10.15 17.94
N VAL A 268 -6.57 -11.26 17.26
CA VAL A 268 -7.20 -11.64 15.98
C VAL A 268 -8.73 -11.78 16.10
N ALA A 269 -9.22 -12.19 17.26
CA ALA A 269 -10.64 -12.28 17.57
C ALA A 269 -11.15 -11.05 18.38
N SER A 270 -10.46 -9.92 18.33
CA SER A 270 -10.76 -8.72 19.13
C SER A 270 -10.73 -8.97 20.64
N ALA A 271 -10.06 -10.01 21.11
CA ALA A 271 -9.76 -10.29 22.52
C ALA A 271 -8.26 -10.24 22.71
N LEU A 272 -7.78 -9.48 23.72
CA LEU A 272 -6.35 -9.25 23.95
C LEU A 272 -5.56 -10.53 24.05
N ASP A 273 -4.52 -10.63 23.21
CA ASP A 273 -3.56 -11.73 23.16
C ASP A 273 -2.13 -11.21 23.31
N PRO A 274 -1.68 -10.94 24.53
CA PRO A 274 -0.37 -10.34 24.80
C PRO A 274 0.80 -11.26 24.50
N GLY A 275 0.57 -12.56 24.32
CA GLY A 275 1.58 -13.56 23.96
C GLY A 275 1.39 -14.11 22.54
N GLY A 276 0.44 -13.57 21.79
CA GLY A 276 0.22 -14.01 20.42
C GLY A 276 1.28 -13.43 19.48
N GLU A 277 1.74 -14.26 18.55
CA GLU A 277 2.84 -13.96 17.63
C GLU A 277 2.49 -14.36 16.21
N ILE A 278 2.97 -13.58 15.25
CA ILE A 278 2.93 -13.89 13.83
C ILE A 278 4.36 -13.80 13.28
N TYR A 279 4.81 -14.85 12.62
CA TYR A 279 6.01 -14.83 11.79
C TYR A 279 5.64 -14.69 10.33
N SER A 280 6.39 -13.88 9.58
CA SER A 280 6.17 -13.73 8.15
C SER A 280 7.49 -13.52 7.40
N GLN A 281 7.65 -14.24 6.28
CA GLN A 281 8.81 -14.12 5.39
C GLN A 281 8.35 -13.97 3.95
N THR A 282 8.94 -13.02 3.24
CA THR A 282 8.75 -12.82 1.79
C THR A 282 10.11 -12.79 1.10
N ILE A 283 10.25 -13.63 0.07
CA ILE A 283 11.41 -13.62 -0.83
C ILE A 283 10.88 -13.33 -2.22
N THR A 284 11.40 -12.29 -2.87
CA THR A 284 11.08 -11.98 -4.27
C THR A 284 12.36 -11.98 -5.09
N SER A 285 12.28 -12.46 -6.32
CA SER A 285 13.33 -12.22 -7.31
C SER A 285 12.72 -11.95 -8.66
N ASP A 286 13.39 -11.13 -9.47
CA ASP A 286 13.01 -10.88 -10.85
C ASP A 286 14.20 -10.65 -11.76
N LEU A 287 13.97 -10.98 -13.02
CA LEU A 287 14.84 -10.65 -14.14
C LEU A 287 14.03 -9.82 -15.12
N THR A 288 14.48 -8.58 -15.34
CA THR A 288 13.85 -7.63 -16.25
C THR A 288 14.78 -7.35 -17.43
N TYR A 289 14.24 -7.37 -18.63
CA TYR A 289 14.88 -6.87 -19.85
C TYR A 289 14.12 -5.64 -20.34
N GLU A 290 14.82 -4.54 -20.58
CA GLU A 290 14.25 -3.30 -21.15
C GLU A 290 15.16 -2.79 -22.26
N ASN A 291 14.64 -2.68 -23.48
CA ASN A 291 15.35 -2.09 -24.58
C ASN A 291 14.45 -1.09 -25.30
N ARG A 292 14.84 0.18 -25.29
CA ARG A 292 14.08 1.29 -25.88
C ARG A 292 14.23 1.40 -27.39
N ASN A 293 15.21 0.72 -27.97
CA ASN A 293 15.53 0.75 -29.40
C ASN A 293 15.91 -0.67 -29.87
N ILE A 294 15.01 -1.66 -29.65
CA ILE A 294 15.27 -3.05 -30.07
C ILE A 294 15.26 -3.19 -31.59
N ALA A 295 14.51 -2.32 -32.29
CA ALA A 295 14.48 -2.10 -33.71
C ALA A 295 14.05 -0.65 -33.97
N GLU A 296 14.09 -0.19 -35.24
CA GLU A 296 13.55 1.12 -35.63
C GLU A 296 12.10 1.26 -35.17
N ASP A 297 11.82 2.34 -34.44
CA ASP A 297 10.49 2.65 -33.84
C ASP A 297 9.96 1.62 -32.82
N TRP A 298 10.74 0.63 -32.39
CA TRP A 298 10.31 -0.38 -31.44
C TRP A 298 11.07 -0.34 -30.12
N ALA A 299 10.32 -0.29 -29.02
CA ALA A 299 10.82 -0.59 -27.68
C ALA A 299 10.16 -1.87 -27.16
N ALA A 300 10.89 -2.64 -26.34
CA ALA A 300 10.37 -3.84 -25.71
C ALA A 300 10.80 -3.93 -24.25
N ASN A 301 9.93 -4.49 -23.42
CA ASN A 301 10.26 -4.93 -22.08
C ASN A 301 9.72 -6.33 -21.80
N MET A 302 10.43 -7.06 -20.93
CA MET A 302 10.02 -8.37 -20.43
C MET A 302 10.42 -8.47 -18.97
N GLN A 303 9.60 -9.08 -18.15
CA GLN A 303 9.90 -9.38 -16.75
C GLN A 303 9.45 -10.80 -16.42
N VAL A 304 10.34 -11.53 -15.75
CA VAL A 304 10.03 -12.80 -15.08
C VAL A 304 10.25 -12.59 -13.59
N SER A 305 9.29 -12.94 -12.77
CA SER A 305 9.41 -12.81 -11.32
C SER A 305 8.87 -14.03 -10.57
N VAL A 306 9.45 -14.27 -9.41
CA VAL A 306 8.97 -15.26 -8.45
C VAL A 306 8.84 -14.62 -7.08
N MET A 307 7.83 -15.05 -6.31
CA MET A 307 7.65 -14.66 -4.92
C MET A 307 7.35 -15.92 -4.11
N HIS A 308 8.04 -16.06 -2.97
CA HIS A 308 7.72 -17.01 -1.92
C HIS A 308 7.25 -16.25 -0.70
N TYR A 309 6.15 -16.67 -0.12
CA TYR A 309 5.58 -16.11 1.09
C TYR A 309 5.31 -17.20 2.10
N THR A 310 5.70 -16.96 3.35
CA THR A 310 5.43 -17.85 4.49
C THR A 310 4.81 -17.02 5.61
N GLU A 311 3.77 -17.56 6.25
CA GLU A 311 3.21 -16.99 7.47
C GLU A 311 2.89 -18.11 8.45
N LEU A 312 3.40 -17.96 9.67
CA LEU A 312 3.14 -18.86 10.79
C LEU A 312 2.51 -18.06 11.92
N THR A 313 1.67 -18.68 12.71
CA THR A 313 1.00 -18.00 13.83
C THR A 313 1.03 -18.86 15.10
N ASP A 314 1.15 -18.21 16.26
CA ASP A 314 0.79 -18.76 17.58
C ASP A 314 -0.21 -17.77 18.22
N LEU A 315 -1.48 -18.15 18.23
CA LEU A 315 -2.61 -17.28 18.56
C LEU A 315 -3.47 -17.87 19.67
N THR A 316 -3.75 -17.06 20.68
CA THR A 316 -4.81 -17.30 21.64
C THR A 316 -6.01 -16.42 21.26
N LEU A 317 -6.98 -17.00 20.53
CA LEU A 317 -8.16 -16.27 20.03
C LEU A 317 -9.00 -15.70 21.17
N PHE A 318 -9.16 -16.47 22.27
CA PHE A 318 -9.79 -16.05 23.50
C PHE A 318 -9.00 -16.57 24.70
N PRO A 319 -8.85 -15.80 25.78
CA PRO A 319 -7.95 -16.13 26.87
C PRO A 319 -8.38 -17.33 27.74
N ALA A 320 -7.47 -17.83 28.56
CA ALA A 320 -7.69 -18.90 29.52
C ALA A 320 -8.92 -18.61 30.41
N GLY A 321 -9.76 -19.61 30.63
CA GLY A 321 -11.01 -19.48 31.38
C GLY A 321 -12.20 -18.99 30.54
N THR A 322 -12.01 -18.69 29.27
CA THR A 322 -13.12 -18.35 28.38
C THR A 322 -14.12 -19.51 28.28
N ARG A 323 -15.39 -19.17 28.08
CA ARG A 323 -16.46 -20.13 27.88
C ARG A 323 -16.94 -20.07 26.43
N ALA A 324 -16.96 -21.21 25.71
CA ALA A 324 -17.44 -21.31 24.35
C ALA A 324 -18.91 -20.82 24.21
N PHE A 325 -19.26 -20.40 23.01
CA PHE A 325 -20.64 -19.96 22.69
C PHE A 325 -21.64 -21.14 22.79
N TYR A 326 -21.25 -22.29 22.25
CA TYR A 326 -22.01 -23.52 22.32
C TYR A 326 -21.12 -24.71 21.89
N PRO A 327 -21.10 -25.83 22.60
CA PRO A 327 -21.64 -26.03 23.98
C PRO A 327 -20.90 -25.15 25.00
N SER A 328 -21.52 -24.85 26.14
CA SER A 328 -20.97 -23.93 27.14
C SER A 328 -19.82 -24.54 27.95
N GLU A 329 -18.74 -24.88 27.30
CA GLU A 329 -17.54 -25.48 27.89
C GLU A 329 -16.48 -24.41 28.20
N VAL A 330 -15.77 -24.59 29.32
CA VAL A 330 -14.66 -23.72 29.71
C VAL A 330 -13.36 -24.24 29.12
N TYR A 331 -12.57 -23.38 28.53
CA TYR A 331 -11.25 -23.68 28.00
C TYR A 331 -10.18 -23.36 29.03
N ALA A 332 -9.39 -24.35 29.44
CA ALA A 332 -8.39 -24.21 30.49
C ALA A 332 -7.32 -23.16 30.14
N ASP A 333 -6.76 -23.21 28.94
CA ASP A 333 -5.74 -22.28 28.45
C ASP A 333 -6.24 -21.33 27.34
N GLY A 334 -7.57 -21.27 27.14
CA GLY A 334 -8.18 -20.42 26.12
C GLY A 334 -8.45 -21.16 24.80
N ILE A 335 -9.09 -20.45 23.87
CA ILE A 335 -9.33 -20.95 22.52
C ILE A 335 -8.11 -20.65 21.67
N ILE A 336 -7.42 -21.68 21.21
CA ILE A 336 -6.15 -21.58 20.48
C ILE A 336 -6.34 -22.13 19.07
N GLY A 337 -5.91 -21.34 18.07
CA GLY A 337 -5.96 -21.75 16.67
C GLY A 337 -4.85 -21.10 15.86
N ASN A 338 -3.98 -21.92 15.28
CA ASN A 338 -2.74 -21.49 14.64
C ASN A 338 -2.74 -21.89 13.15
N PRO A 339 -3.36 -21.07 12.26
CA PRO A 339 -3.23 -21.28 10.83
C PRO A 339 -1.84 -20.87 10.35
N ALA A 340 -1.26 -21.68 9.48
CA ALA A 340 -0.01 -21.38 8.78
C ALA A 340 -0.19 -21.60 7.28
N LYS A 341 0.51 -20.80 6.48
CA LYS A 341 0.39 -20.83 5.03
C LYS A 341 1.71 -20.56 4.32
N TRP A 342 1.88 -21.21 3.18
CA TRP A 342 3.02 -21.02 2.27
C TRP A 342 2.49 -20.78 0.86
N GLU A 343 2.91 -19.66 0.29
CA GLU A 343 2.51 -19.28 -1.06
C GLU A 343 3.71 -19.27 -2.01
N ARG A 344 3.44 -19.53 -3.26
CA ARG A 344 4.40 -19.42 -4.35
C ARG A 344 3.72 -18.77 -5.55
N HIS A 345 4.33 -17.70 -6.07
CA HIS A 345 3.85 -16.98 -7.23
C HIS A 345 4.94 -16.96 -8.30
N GLY A 346 4.60 -17.31 -9.52
CA GLY A 346 5.45 -17.21 -10.69
C GLY A 346 4.76 -16.34 -11.73
N ARG A 347 5.46 -15.35 -12.27
CA ARG A 347 4.93 -14.39 -13.25
C ARG A 347 5.88 -14.23 -14.41
N VAL A 348 5.34 -14.17 -15.62
CA VAL A 348 6.05 -13.77 -16.82
C VAL A 348 5.16 -12.80 -17.58
N GLY A 349 5.73 -11.68 -18.00
CA GLY A 349 5.00 -10.69 -18.78
C GLY A 349 5.96 -9.83 -19.59
N GLY A 350 5.43 -9.21 -20.63
CA GLY A 350 6.18 -8.30 -21.45
C GLY A 350 5.28 -7.43 -22.31
N SER A 351 5.88 -6.38 -22.87
CA SER A 351 5.21 -5.51 -23.82
C SER A 351 6.16 -4.98 -24.87
N ALA A 352 5.60 -4.67 -26.03
CA ALA A 352 6.27 -3.95 -27.10
C ALA A 352 5.54 -2.62 -27.35
N THR A 353 6.31 -1.57 -27.58
CA THR A 353 5.80 -0.24 -27.94
C THR A 353 6.29 0.12 -29.32
N TYR A 354 5.36 0.55 -30.19
CA TYR A 354 5.63 0.99 -31.55
C TYR A 354 5.32 2.48 -31.73
N THR A 355 6.27 3.23 -32.29
CA THR A 355 6.20 4.69 -32.50
C THR A 355 6.34 5.12 -33.95
N GLY A 356 6.34 4.18 -34.92
CA GLY A 356 6.50 4.49 -36.35
C GLY A 356 5.31 5.19 -36.99
N PHE A 357 4.13 5.24 -36.35
CA PHE A 357 3.02 6.08 -36.78
C PHE A 357 3.14 7.48 -36.16
N LYS A 358 3.21 8.52 -36.99
CA LYS A 358 3.54 9.90 -36.58
C LYS A 358 2.75 10.48 -35.39
N LEU A 359 1.51 10.02 -35.18
CA LEU A 359 0.61 10.56 -34.14
C LEU A 359 0.27 9.53 -33.08
N HIS A 360 0.78 8.31 -33.17
CA HIS A 360 0.40 7.20 -32.34
C HIS A 360 1.61 6.60 -31.62
N ARG A 361 1.41 6.20 -30.37
CA ARG A 361 2.30 5.38 -29.61
C ARG A 361 1.54 4.15 -29.12
N ILE A 362 1.67 3.06 -29.87
CA ILE A 362 0.91 1.83 -29.62
C ILE A 362 1.72 0.90 -28.73
N ARG A 363 1.12 0.44 -27.65
CA ARG A 363 1.69 -0.55 -26.75
C ARG A 363 0.82 -1.80 -26.69
N LEU A 364 1.44 -2.94 -26.94
CA LEU A 364 0.82 -4.26 -26.80
C LEU A 364 1.56 -5.03 -25.72
N GLY A 365 0.83 -5.71 -24.85
CA GLY A 365 1.44 -6.51 -23.79
C GLY A 365 0.65 -7.76 -23.49
N LEU A 366 1.34 -8.76 -22.97
CA LEU A 366 0.79 -10.05 -22.60
C LEU A 366 1.56 -10.64 -21.40
N GLY A 367 0.94 -11.59 -20.73
CA GLY A 367 1.61 -12.33 -19.67
C GLY A 367 0.79 -13.47 -19.12
N ALA A 368 1.44 -14.24 -18.29
CA ALA A 368 0.85 -15.35 -17.56
C ALA A 368 1.39 -15.40 -16.13
N GLU A 369 0.53 -15.79 -15.21
CA GLU A 369 0.87 -15.90 -13.79
C GLU A 369 0.27 -17.19 -13.24
N ARG A 370 1.02 -17.80 -12.32
CA ARG A 370 0.53 -18.88 -11.47
C ARG A 370 0.73 -18.51 -10.01
N GLU A 371 -0.32 -18.57 -9.25
CA GLU A 371 -0.38 -18.21 -7.84
C GLU A 371 -0.92 -19.40 -7.06
N GLU A 372 -0.21 -19.83 -6.02
CA GLU A 372 -0.53 -21.03 -5.26
C GLU A 372 -0.33 -20.79 -3.77
N VAL A 373 -1.35 -21.15 -2.98
CA VAL A 373 -1.17 -21.59 -1.60
C VAL A 373 -0.82 -23.07 -1.68
N TYR A 374 0.46 -23.40 -1.75
CA TYR A 374 0.89 -24.79 -2.02
C TYR A 374 0.93 -25.66 -0.77
N LYS A 375 0.89 -25.03 0.41
CA LYS A 375 0.86 -25.74 1.69
C LYS A 375 0.08 -24.91 2.71
N THR A 376 -0.77 -25.57 3.48
CA THR A 376 -1.42 -25.04 4.67
C THR A 376 -1.15 -25.98 5.85
N ARG A 377 -1.14 -25.43 7.06
CA ARG A 377 -1.11 -26.17 8.31
C ARG A 377 -2.04 -25.50 9.30
N GLU A 378 -2.72 -26.28 10.10
CA GLU A 378 -3.55 -25.76 11.17
C GLU A 378 -3.46 -26.62 12.41
N THR A 379 -3.15 -26.00 13.55
CA THR A 379 -3.21 -26.66 14.84
C THR A 379 -4.19 -25.91 15.73
N LYS A 380 -5.06 -26.63 16.45
CA LYS A 380 -6.09 -26.02 17.31
C LYS A 380 -6.56 -26.95 18.42
N ASN A 381 -7.19 -26.36 19.45
CA ASN A 381 -7.79 -27.07 20.59
C ASN A 381 -9.33 -27.05 20.57
N PHE A 382 -9.96 -26.73 19.42
CA PHE A 382 -11.41 -26.67 19.25
C PHE A 382 -11.86 -27.27 17.91
N ARG A 383 -13.15 -27.65 17.81
CA ARG A 383 -13.80 -28.14 16.61
C ARG A 383 -14.59 -27.03 15.90
N ALA A 384 -15.11 -27.32 14.70
CA ALA A 384 -15.84 -26.36 13.88
C ALA A 384 -17.15 -25.84 14.55
N ASP A 385 -17.65 -26.50 15.55
CA ASP A 385 -18.80 -26.10 16.36
C ASP A 385 -18.42 -25.39 17.68
N PHE A 386 -17.15 -25.01 17.85
CA PHE A 386 -16.57 -24.49 19.07
C PHE A 386 -16.57 -25.45 20.28
N SER A 387 -16.87 -26.74 20.08
CA SER A 387 -16.63 -27.71 21.14
C SER A 387 -15.12 -27.91 21.35
N ARG A 388 -14.69 -27.97 22.60
CA ARG A 388 -13.27 -28.12 22.94
C ARG A 388 -12.76 -29.52 22.62
N ILE A 389 -11.46 -29.59 22.38
CA ILE A 389 -10.71 -30.84 22.33
C ILE A 389 -10.09 -31.02 23.72
N GLY A 390 -10.30 -32.21 24.33
CA GLY A 390 -9.83 -32.46 25.70
C GLY A 390 -10.38 -31.47 26.75
N THR A 391 -9.50 -30.85 27.51
CA THR A 391 -9.81 -29.82 28.51
C THR A 391 -9.74 -28.42 27.94
N GLY A 392 -9.36 -28.25 26.67
CA GLY A 392 -9.06 -26.98 26.06
C GLY A 392 -7.74 -26.37 26.56
N SER A 393 -6.81 -27.23 27.00
CA SER A 393 -5.46 -26.81 27.36
C SER A 393 -4.53 -26.72 26.13
N ARG A 394 -3.36 -26.12 26.29
CA ARG A 394 -2.31 -26.14 25.25
C ARG A 394 -1.83 -27.57 24.93
N ALA A 395 -1.87 -28.49 25.90
CA ALA A 395 -1.53 -29.89 25.70
C ALA A 395 -2.57 -30.64 24.81
N ASP A 396 -3.76 -30.12 24.68
CA ASP A 396 -4.84 -30.68 23.86
C ASP A 396 -4.82 -30.15 22.39
N ILE A 397 -3.84 -29.34 22.03
CA ILE A 397 -3.69 -28.85 20.66
C ILE A 397 -3.33 -30.01 19.75
N ILE A 398 -4.13 -30.20 18.68
CA ILE A 398 -3.88 -31.22 17.67
C ILE A 398 -3.67 -30.59 16.29
N ASP A 399 -2.89 -31.27 15.46
CA ASP A 399 -2.76 -30.92 14.04
C ASP A 399 -3.98 -31.44 13.27
N VAL A 400 -4.73 -30.52 12.68
CA VAL A 400 -5.93 -30.81 11.91
C VAL A 400 -5.76 -30.52 10.41
N SER A 401 -4.53 -30.33 9.96
CA SER A 401 -4.20 -29.94 8.58
C SER A 401 -4.82 -30.88 7.54
N ASP A 402 -4.88 -32.17 7.81
CA ASP A 402 -5.45 -33.17 6.89
C ASP A 402 -6.94 -33.46 7.12
N THR A 403 -7.43 -33.28 8.36
CA THR A 403 -8.78 -33.71 8.79
C THR A 403 -9.79 -32.57 8.74
N ALA A 404 -9.43 -31.41 9.24
CA ALA A 404 -10.32 -30.24 9.36
C ALA A 404 -9.58 -28.90 9.19
N PRO A 405 -8.81 -28.70 8.08
CA PRO A 405 -8.11 -27.44 7.84
C PRO A 405 -9.09 -26.31 7.59
N PHE A 406 -8.68 -25.06 7.90
CA PHE A 406 -9.41 -23.87 7.48
C PHE A 406 -9.55 -23.78 5.96
N MET A 407 -8.49 -24.11 5.24
CA MET A 407 -8.46 -24.15 3.78
C MET A 407 -7.44 -25.21 3.32
N ARG A 408 -7.79 -25.98 2.29
CA ARG A 408 -6.85 -26.88 1.63
C ARG A 408 -5.93 -26.08 0.68
N PRO A 409 -4.76 -26.61 0.31
CA PRO A 409 -3.93 -26.02 -0.75
C PRO A 409 -4.74 -25.74 -2.02
N GLN A 410 -4.56 -24.55 -2.58
CA GLN A 410 -5.29 -24.04 -3.74
C GLN A 410 -4.36 -23.27 -4.66
N GLY A 411 -4.70 -23.21 -5.95
CA GLY A 411 -3.93 -22.44 -6.91
C GLY A 411 -4.79 -21.93 -8.06
N ARG A 412 -4.38 -20.79 -8.61
CA ARG A 412 -4.99 -20.21 -9.82
C ARG A 412 -3.95 -19.91 -10.86
N THR A 413 -4.38 -19.92 -12.11
CA THR A 413 -3.59 -19.42 -13.24
C THR A 413 -4.34 -18.24 -13.84
N LYS A 414 -3.63 -17.18 -14.16
CA LYS A 414 -4.17 -16.07 -14.94
C LYS A 414 -3.33 -15.80 -16.18
N ARG A 415 -3.99 -15.36 -17.26
CA ARG A 415 -3.36 -14.94 -18.50
C ARG A 415 -3.99 -13.62 -18.89
N TYR A 416 -3.20 -12.74 -19.47
CA TYR A 416 -3.72 -11.46 -19.90
C TYR A 416 -3.14 -11.02 -21.23
N LEU A 417 -3.94 -10.19 -21.91
CA LEU A 417 -3.56 -9.45 -23.10
C LEU A 417 -4.05 -8.00 -22.93
N TYR A 418 -3.22 -7.02 -23.26
CA TYR A 418 -3.65 -5.63 -23.31
C TYR A 418 -3.10 -4.90 -24.53
N ALA A 419 -3.86 -3.89 -24.96
CA ALA A 419 -3.46 -2.93 -25.97
C ALA A 419 -3.73 -1.51 -25.46
N GLN A 420 -2.84 -0.58 -25.75
CA GLN A 420 -3.00 0.84 -25.46
C GLN A 420 -2.48 1.64 -26.63
N ASP A 421 -3.17 2.71 -27.00
CA ASP A 421 -2.73 3.72 -27.94
C ASP A 421 -2.73 5.09 -27.27
N GLU A 422 -1.62 5.80 -27.37
CA GLU A 422 -1.50 7.22 -27.04
C GLU A 422 -1.52 7.98 -28.36
N TRP A 423 -2.68 8.58 -28.69
CA TRP A 423 -2.96 9.25 -29.94
C TRP A 423 -2.96 10.77 -29.76
N ASN A 424 -1.99 11.45 -30.39
CA ASN A 424 -1.96 12.90 -30.50
C ASN A 424 -2.98 13.35 -31.56
N LEU A 425 -4.23 13.60 -31.11
CA LEU A 425 -5.37 13.94 -32.00
C LEU A 425 -5.09 15.19 -32.85
N VAL A 426 -4.69 16.24 -32.17
CA VAL A 426 -4.23 17.52 -32.72
C VAL A 426 -3.22 18.10 -31.75
N LYS A 427 -2.59 19.23 -32.13
CA LYS A 427 -1.70 19.94 -31.22
C LYS A 427 -2.36 20.13 -29.84
N ASP A 428 -1.62 19.87 -28.78
CA ASP A 428 -2.01 20.05 -27.36
C ASP A 428 -3.13 19.09 -26.87
N TRP A 429 -3.59 18.11 -27.67
CA TRP A 429 -4.60 17.13 -27.31
C TRP A 429 -4.10 15.70 -27.50
N THR A 430 -4.05 14.95 -26.42
CA THR A 430 -3.67 13.52 -26.44
C THR A 430 -4.80 12.67 -25.89
N LEU A 431 -5.22 11.67 -26.67
CA LEU A 431 -6.15 10.63 -26.24
C LEU A 431 -5.36 9.34 -25.96
N THR A 432 -5.44 8.84 -24.74
CA THR A 432 -4.99 7.49 -24.42
C THR A 432 -6.21 6.57 -24.35
N ALA A 433 -6.22 5.53 -25.18
CA ALA A 433 -7.24 4.48 -25.15
C ALA A 433 -6.57 3.13 -24.88
N GLY A 434 -7.08 2.40 -23.92
CA GLY A 434 -6.53 1.09 -23.52
C GLY A 434 -7.63 0.07 -23.24
N LEU A 435 -7.33 -1.18 -23.49
CA LEU A 435 -8.19 -2.32 -23.20
C LEU A 435 -7.33 -3.48 -22.73
N ARG A 436 -7.73 -4.10 -21.61
CA ARG A 436 -7.11 -5.33 -21.10
C ARG A 436 -8.17 -6.40 -20.88
N ASN A 437 -7.84 -7.61 -21.29
CA ASN A 437 -8.59 -8.81 -20.97
C ASN A 437 -7.72 -9.71 -20.08
N ASP A 438 -8.25 -10.14 -18.96
CA ASP A 438 -7.67 -11.10 -18.05
C ASP A 438 -8.54 -12.35 -18.00
N HIS A 439 -7.92 -13.53 -18.06
CA HIS A 439 -8.59 -14.83 -17.90
C HIS A 439 -8.02 -15.58 -16.70
N TYR A 440 -8.89 -15.91 -15.76
CA TYR A 440 -8.59 -16.62 -14.52
C TYR A 440 -9.16 -18.03 -14.57
N SER A 441 -8.44 -19.01 -14.03
CA SER A 441 -8.86 -20.43 -14.03
C SER A 441 -10.04 -20.72 -13.11
N ASP A 442 -10.34 -19.85 -12.15
CA ASP A 442 -11.37 -20.07 -11.11
C ASP A 442 -12.68 -19.31 -11.38
N PHE A 443 -12.65 -18.06 -11.86
CA PHE A 443 -13.86 -17.26 -12.07
C PHE A 443 -14.05 -16.76 -13.52
N GLY A 444 -13.17 -17.11 -14.45
CA GLY A 444 -13.30 -16.76 -15.88
C GLY A 444 -12.67 -15.44 -16.25
N SER A 445 -13.27 -14.70 -17.20
CA SER A 445 -12.66 -13.52 -17.83
C SER A 445 -13.25 -12.21 -17.38
N THR A 446 -12.38 -11.18 -17.32
CA THR A 446 -12.77 -9.77 -17.17
C THR A 446 -12.16 -8.93 -18.28
N THR A 447 -12.85 -7.85 -18.69
CA THR A 447 -12.35 -6.91 -19.69
C THR A 447 -12.48 -5.50 -19.13
N ASN A 448 -11.36 -4.76 -19.14
CA ASN A 448 -11.26 -3.46 -18.50
C ASN A 448 -10.79 -2.40 -19.50
N PRO A 449 -11.70 -1.54 -19.99
CA PRO A 449 -11.38 -0.38 -20.81
C PRO A 449 -10.87 0.79 -19.95
N ARG A 450 -10.06 1.65 -20.61
CA ARG A 450 -9.58 2.92 -20.09
C ARG A 450 -9.57 3.95 -21.22
N LEU A 451 -10.02 5.16 -20.92
CA LEU A 451 -9.92 6.32 -21.80
C LEU A 451 -9.41 7.51 -20.99
N ALA A 452 -8.47 8.25 -21.55
CA ALA A 452 -7.95 9.47 -20.93
C ALA A 452 -7.70 10.52 -22.01
N LEU A 453 -8.43 11.62 -21.94
CA LEU A 453 -8.22 12.79 -22.79
C LEU A 453 -7.44 13.84 -21.99
N VAL A 454 -6.26 14.17 -22.45
CA VAL A 454 -5.39 15.20 -21.88
C VAL A 454 -5.35 16.38 -22.84
N TRP A 455 -5.63 17.58 -22.33
CA TRP A 455 -5.59 18.84 -23.05
C TRP A 455 -4.66 19.83 -22.37
N GLU A 456 -3.59 20.20 -23.05
CA GLU A 456 -2.68 21.29 -22.66
C GLU A 456 -3.33 22.63 -23.06
N ALA A 457 -4.28 23.09 -22.24
CA ALA A 457 -5.14 24.24 -22.53
C ALA A 457 -4.35 25.56 -22.62
N ALA A 458 -3.22 25.62 -21.92
CA ALA A 458 -2.24 26.70 -22.00
C ALA A 458 -0.86 26.14 -21.58
N TYR A 459 0.21 26.90 -21.80
CA TYR A 459 1.57 26.51 -21.42
C TYR A 459 1.71 26.12 -19.92
N ASN A 460 0.82 26.61 -19.07
CA ASN A 460 0.82 26.39 -17.62
C ASN A 460 -0.49 25.76 -17.10
N VAL A 461 -1.36 25.28 -17.98
CA VAL A 461 -2.64 24.64 -17.63
C VAL A 461 -2.83 23.38 -18.42
N THR A 462 -2.93 22.25 -17.72
CA THR A 462 -3.32 20.96 -18.31
C THR A 462 -4.62 20.48 -17.69
N THR A 463 -5.56 20.05 -18.52
CA THR A 463 -6.84 19.45 -18.09
C THR A 463 -6.91 18.00 -18.52
N LYS A 464 -7.62 17.17 -17.77
CA LYS A 464 -7.78 15.74 -18.04
C LYS A 464 -9.21 15.33 -17.83
N LEU A 465 -9.72 14.50 -18.74
CA LEU A 465 -10.97 13.77 -18.55
C LEU A 465 -10.66 12.27 -18.64
N LEU A 466 -10.96 11.53 -17.58
CA LEU A 466 -10.54 10.15 -17.43
C LEU A 466 -11.75 9.26 -17.18
N TYR A 467 -11.77 8.12 -17.84
CA TYR A 467 -12.71 7.03 -17.61
C TYR A 467 -11.93 5.72 -17.50
N GLY A 468 -12.24 4.91 -16.51
CA GLY A 468 -11.63 3.60 -16.37
C GLY A 468 -12.50 2.63 -15.58
N THR A 469 -12.27 1.36 -15.84
CA THR A 469 -12.85 0.28 -15.05
C THR A 469 -11.76 -0.56 -14.41
N ALA A 470 -12.09 -1.19 -13.28
CA ALA A 470 -11.20 -2.13 -12.63
C ALA A 470 -12.00 -3.25 -11.96
N PHE A 471 -11.28 -4.30 -11.54
CA PHE A 471 -11.86 -5.41 -10.82
C PHE A 471 -10.94 -5.87 -9.70
N ARG A 472 -11.54 -6.49 -8.67
CA ARG A 472 -10.84 -7.24 -7.63
C ARG A 472 -11.17 -8.72 -7.76
N ALA A 473 -10.14 -9.56 -7.78
CA ALA A 473 -10.32 -11.00 -7.75
C ALA A 473 -10.72 -11.46 -6.34
N PRO A 474 -11.65 -12.43 -6.19
CA PRO A 474 -11.87 -13.06 -4.90
C PRO A 474 -10.60 -13.74 -4.39
N SER A 475 -10.31 -13.62 -3.09
CA SER A 475 -9.20 -14.32 -2.45
C SER A 475 -9.46 -15.82 -2.32
N MET A 476 -8.41 -16.61 -2.03
CA MET A 476 -8.57 -18.05 -1.83
C MET A 476 -9.42 -18.36 -0.60
N SER A 477 -9.32 -17.58 0.48
CA SER A 477 -10.17 -17.76 1.66
C SER A 477 -11.63 -17.42 1.40
N GLU A 478 -11.93 -16.37 0.61
CA GLU A 478 -13.29 -16.05 0.21
C GLU A 478 -13.93 -17.16 -0.63
N LEU A 479 -13.14 -17.86 -1.46
CA LEU A 479 -13.63 -18.96 -2.30
C LEU A 479 -13.69 -20.30 -1.56
N TYR A 480 -12.70 -20.64 -0.73
CA TYR A 480 -12.42 -22.01 -0.31
C TYR A 480 -12.29 -22.23 1.19
N ALA A 481 -12.59 -21.22 2.04
CA ALA A 481 -12.59 -21.42 3.49
C ALA A 481 -13.63 -22.49 3.91
N ILE A 482 -13.18 -23.43 4.74
CA ILE A 482 -13.97 -24.54 5.28
C ILE A 482 -13.62 -24.74 6.76
N ASN A 483 -14.44 -25.52 7.48
CA ASN A 483 -14.15 -25.93 8.86
C ASN A 483 -13.87 -24.78 9.85
N ASN A 484 -14.44 -23.59 9.57
CA ASN A 484 -14.38 -22.45 10.45
C ASN A 484 -15.79 -22.09 10.92
N PRO A 485 -16.01 -21.83 12.22
CA PRO A 485 -17.35 -21.61 12.76
C PRO A 485 -17.97 -20.26 12.36
N VAL A 486 -17.17 -19.30 11.89
CA VAL A 486 -17.64 -17.94 11.56
C VAL A 486 -17.45 -17.56 10.10
N ILE A 487 -16.65 -18.32 9.32
CA ILE A 487 -16.34 -18.03 7.92
C ILE A 487 -16.47 -19.27 7.06
N THR A 488 -17.25 -19.19 6.00
CA THR A 488 -17.38 -20.22 4.96
C THR A 488 -17.16 -19.57 3.59
N GLY A 489 -16.28 -20.18 2.79
CA GLY A 489 -16.00 -19.76 1.42
C GLY A 489 -17.15 -20.06 0.46
N ASN A 490 -17.15 -19.37 -0.67
CA ASN A 490 -18.12 -19.59 -1.74
C ASN A 490 -17.42 -19.68 -3.10
N PRO A 491 -17.29 -20.87 -3.70
CA PRO A 491 -16.60 -21.04 -4.98
C PRO A 491 -17.27 -20.35 -6.17
N ASN A 492 -18.51 -19.86 -6.00
CA ASN A 492 -19.29 -19.20 -7.05
C ASN A 492 -19.15 -17.67 -7.02
N LEU A 493 -18.22 -17.12 -6.23
CA LEU A 493 -18.00 -15.68 -6.19
C LEU A 493 -17.52 -15.14 -7.52
N ARG A 494 -18.06 -13.98 -7.87
CA ARG A 494 -17.64 -13.17 -9.02
C ARG A 494 -16.68 -12.07 -8.55
N PRO A 495 -15.82 -11.57 -9.46
CA PRO A 495 -14.99 -10.39 -9.16
C PRO A 495 -15.85 -9.17 -8.81
N GLU A 496 -15.40 -8.38 -7.83
CA GLU A 496 -15.92 -7.03 -7.63
C GLU A 496 -15.53 -6.13 -8.80
N LYS A 497 -16.37 -5.16 -9.13
CA LYS A 497 -16.15 -4.25 -10.25
C LYS A 497 -16.32 -2.80 -9.83
N ILE A 498 -15.49 -1.93 -10.40
CA ILE A 498 -15.60 -0.48 -10.26
C ILE A 498 -15.50 0.17 -11.63
N GLN A 499 -16.26 1.25 -11.79
CA GLN A 499 -16.08 2.23 -12.88
C GLN A 499 -15.91 3.61 -12.28
N THR A 500 -15.05 4.42 -12.88
CA THR A 500 -14.74 5.77 -12.39
C THR A 500 -14.67 6.75 -13.55
N LEU A 501 -15.27 7.94 -13.34
CA LEU A 501 -15.14 9.10 -14.19
C LEU A 501 -14.45 10.22 -13.40
N GLU A 502 -13.45 10.87 -14.01
CA GLU A 502 -12.68 11.92 -13.36
C GLU A 502 -12.47 13.12 -14.26
N ALA A 503 -12.42 14.30 -13.65
CA ALA A 503 -12.01 15.54 -14.30
C ALA A 503 -10.93 16.21 -13.46
N ALA A 504 -9.74 16.42 -14.03
CA ALA A 504 -8.62 16.98 -13.32
C ALA A 504 -8.04 18.21 -14.04
N VAL A 505 -7.48 19.13 -13.24
CA VAL A 505 -6.78 20.31 -13.72
C VAL A 505 -5.45 20.41 -12.97
N SER A 506 -4.36 20.57 -13.70
CA SER A 506 -3.05 20.97 -13.19
C SER A 506 -2.77 22.40 -13.66
N TRP A 507 -2.49 23.31 -12.75
CA TRP A 507 -2.26 24.71 -13.03
C TRP A 507 -1.01 25.22 -12.35
N GLN A 508 -0.14 25.88 -13.10
CA GLN A 508 1.08 26.53 -12.60
C GLN A 508 0.98 28.05 -12.77
N PRO A 509 0.22 28.75 -11.89
CA PRO A 509 0.01 30.20 -12.02
C PRO A 509 1.30 31.03 -11.89
N LEU A 510 2.27 30.51 -11.17
CA LEU A 510 3.60 31.12 -10.97
C LEU A 510 4.68 30.02 -11.17
N PRO A 511 5.91 30.39 -11.56
CA PRO A 511 7.00 29.43 -11.76
C PRO A 511 7.28 28.50 -10.56
N LYS A 512 6.91 28.93 -9.36
CA LYS A 512 7.15 28.23 -8.08
C LYS A 512 5.87 27.83 -7.36
N LEU A 513 4.72 27.87 -8.02
CA LEU A 513 3.43 27.46 -7.46
C LEU A 513 2.75 26.48 -8.40
N GLN A 514 2.57 25.25 -7.94
CA GLN A 514 1.80 24.22 -8.62
C GLN A 514 0.52 23.93 -7.86
N LEU A 515 -0.59 23.89 -8.57
CA LEU A 515 -1.92 23.55 -8.06
C LEU A 515 -2.50 22.40 -8.85
N GLY A 516 -3.09 21.45 -8.15
CA GLY A 516 -3.83 20.34 -8.73
C GLY A 516 -5.23 20.26 -8.16
N MET A 517 -6.21 19.99 -9.00
CA MET A 517 -7.58 19.73 -8.57
C MET A 517 -8.14 18.55 -9.36
N ASN A 518 -8.81 17.64 -8.68
CA ASN A 518 -9.45 16.48 -9.28
C ASN A 518 -10.85 16.27 -8.70
N PHE A 519 -11.82 16.10 -9.59
CA PHE A 519 -13.18 15.66 -9.26
C PHE A 519 -13.34 14.23 -9.72
N PHE A 520 -13.94 13.39 -8.89
CA PHE A 520 -14.19 11.99 -9.25
C PHE A 520 -15.60 11.55 -8.87
N HIS A 521 -16.11 10.60 -9.67
CA HIS A 521 -17.30 9.82 -9.39
C HIS A 521 -17.02 8.36 -9.68
N TYR A 522 -17.41 7.46 -8.77
CA TYR A 522 -17.28 6.02 -8.98
C TYR A 522 -18.55 5.25 -8.62
N GLU A 523 -18.72 4.10 -9.25
CA GLU A 523 -19.72 3.08 -8.91
C GLU A 523 -19.05 1.72 -8.77
N MET A 524 -19.36 1.04 -7.65
CA MET A 524 -18.90 -0.30 -7.33
C MET A 524 -20.07 -1.26 -7.33
N LYS A 525 -19.85 -2.48 -7.86
CA LYS A 525 -20.84 -3.56 -7.95
C LYS A 525 -20.21 -4.89 -7.56
N ASP A 526 -21.08 -5.86 -7.21
CA ASP A 526 -20.68 -7.22 -6.84
C ASP A 526 -19.74 -7.27 -5.63
N ILE A 527 -19.82 -6.31 -4.70
CA ILE A 527 -18.97 -6.26 -3.50
C ILE A 527 -19.13 -7.56 -2.72
N ILE A 528 -18.02 -8.19 -2.36
CA ILE A 528 -17.98 -9.42 -1.59
C ILE A 528 -18.11 -9.08 -0.11
N ARG A 529 -19.12 -9.66 0.54
CA ARG A 529 -19.40 -9.48 1.97
C ARG A 529 -19.66 -10.82 2.64
N LEU A 530 -19.32 -10.90 3.92
CA LEU A 530 -19.67 -12.04 4.76
C LEU A 530 -21.12 -11.85 5.26
N ILE A 531 -22.04 -12.74 4.84
CA ILE A 531 -23.45 -12.70 5.21
C ILE A 531 -23.80 -14.05 5.79
N SER A 532 -24.28 -14.07 7.04
CA SER A 532 -24.61 -15.32 7.74
C SER A 532 -23.47 -16.35 7.63
N SER A 533 -22.23 -15.90 7.89
CA SER A 533 -21.01 -16.71 7.82
C SER A 533 -20.62 -17.25 6.44
N VAL A 534 -21.24 -16.81 5.35
CA VAL A 534 -20.89 -17.21 3.98
C VAL A 534 -20.55 -15.98 3.13
N TYR A 535 -19.46 -16.04 2.39
CA TYR A 535 -19.11 -14.96 1.46
C TYR A 535 -20.06 -14.92 0.26
N GLN A 536 -20.56 -13.72 -0.06
CA GLN A 536 -21.52 -13.48 -1.14
C GLN A 536 -21.24 -12.17 -1.86
N ASN A 537 -21.48 -12.11 -3.17
CA ASN A 537 -21.53 -10.87 -3.92
C ASN A 537 -22.85 -10.12 -3.59
N ASN A 538 -22.82 -9.30 -2.57
CA ASN A 538 -23.99 -8.56 -2.10
C ASN A 538 -23.60 -7.16 -1.63
N GLY A 539 -23.43 -6.26 -2.57
CA GLY A 539 -23.19 -4.87 -2.25
C GLY A 539 -22.98 -4.02 -3.49
N GLN A 540 -23.43 -2.78 -3.38
CA GLN A 540 -23.17 -1.71 -4.35
C GLN A 540 -22.86 -0.44 -3.59
N GLN A 541 -21.88 0.33 -4.08
CA GLN A 541 -21.45 1.57 -3.46
C GLN A 541 -21.20 2.61 -4.53
N LYS A 542 -21.61 3.84 -4.28
CA LYS A 542 -21.28 5.01 -5.10
C LYS A 542 -20.47 6.00 -4.27
N GLY A 543 -19.54 6.68 -4.94
CA GLY A 543 -18.81 7.75 -4.30
C GLY A 543 -18.48 8.88 -5.25
N ASN A 544 -18.38 10.06 -4.68
CA ASN A 544 -17.89 11.24 -5.37
C ASN A 544 -17.03 12.09 -4.43
N GLY A 545 -16.18 12.91 -4.99
CA GLY A 545 -15.34 13.79 -4.19
C GLY A 545 -14.49 14.74 -5.00
N LEU A 546 -13.70 15.47 -4.22
CA LEU A 546 -12.77 16.48 -4.68
C LEU A 546 -11.43 16.26 -3.98
N GLU A 547 -10.35 16.31 -4.74
CA GLU A 547 -8.98 16.32 -4.24
C GLU A 547 -8.30 17.60 -4.71
N PHE A 548 -7.63 18.30 -3.81
CA PHE A 548 -6.86 19.50 -4.08
C PHE A 548 -5.42 19.32 -3.58
N GLU A 549 -4.45 19.72 -4.39
CA GLU A 549 -3.02 19.66 -4.07
C GLU A 549 -2.36 21.00 -4.37
N ALA A 550 -1.42 21.41 -3.53
CA ALA A 550 -0.62 22.60 -3.75
C ALA A 550 0.84 22.36 -3.33
N THR A 551 1.76 22.80 -4.17
CA THR A 551 3.19 22.91 -3.82
C THR A 551 3.64 24.34 -4.17
N TRP A 552 4.20 25.03 -3.18
CA TRP A 552 4.60 26.42 -3.32
C TRP A 552 5.98 26.66 -2.70
N ASP A 553 6.89 27.24 -3.48
CA ASP A 553 8.21 27.69 -3.05
C ASP A 553 8.22 29.25 -2.95
N PRO A 554 7.61 29.84 -1.88
CA PRO A 554 7.51 31.30 -1.77
C PRO A 554 8.89 31.99 -1.68
N MET A 555 9.85 31.28 -1.09
CA MET A 555 11.23 31.74 -0.90
C MET A 555 12.20 30.60 -1.26
N LYS A 556 13.48 30.93 -1.45
CA LYS A 556 14.53 29.97 -1.81
C LYS A 556 14.64 28.80 -0.81
N ASP A 557 14.42 29.10 0.47
CA ASP A 557 14.65 28.15 1.58
C ASP A 557 13.35 27.66 2.24
N VAL A 558 12.19 27.90 1.61
CA VAL A 558 10.88 27.50 2.13
C VAL A 558 10.06 26.83 1.04
N ARG A 559 9.65 25.58 1.29
CA ARG A 559 8.67 24.87 0.49
C ARG A 559 7.45 24.54 1.32
N LEU A 560 6.28 24.89 0.82
CA LEU A 560 4.98 24.53 1.38
C LEU A 560 4.35 23.46 0.50
N THR A 561 3.90 22.37 1.10
CA THR A 561 3.15 21.33 0.42
C THR A 561 1.88 21.08 1.21
N GLY A 562 0.75 21.02 0.53
CA GLY A 562 -0.50 20.73 1.20
C GLY A 562 -1.51 20.09 0.28
N ASN A 563 -2.44 19.36 0.89
CA ASN A 563 -3.57 18.81 0.17
C ASN A 563 -4.83 18.83 1.04
N TYR A 564 -5.95 18.76 0.36
CA TYR A 564 -7.27 18.59 0.95
C TYR A 564 -8.06 17.61 0.11
N SER A 565 -8.70 16.66 0.74
CA SER A 565 -9.66 15.77 0.08
C SER A 565 -11.03 15.82 0.76
N TYR A 566 -12.06 15.84 -0.08
CA TYR A 566 -13.45 15.61 0.30
C TYR A 566 -13.98 14.40 -0.43
N GLN A 567 -14.63 13.49 0.29
CA GLN A 567 -15.23 12.30 -0.28
C GLN A 567 -16.55 11.95 0.40
N ARG A 568 -17.50 11.51 -0.40
CA ARG A 568 -18.78 10.97 0.06
C ARG A 568 -19.06 9.67 -0.65
N SER A 569 -18.99 8.58 0.10
CA SER A 569 -19.34 7.25 -0.35
C SER A 569 -20.67 6.84 0.28
N VAL A 570 -21.53 6.17 -0.47
CA VAL A 570 -22.87 5.74 -0.03
C VAL A 570 -23.07 4.29 -0.46
N ASP A 571 -23.45 3.47 0.50
CA ASP A 571 -23.96 2.12 0.24
C ASP A 571 -25.37 2.25 -0.38
N GLU A 572 -25.56 1.68 -1.57
CA GLU A 572 -26.81 1.89 -2.35
C GLU A 572 -28.00 1.12 -1.75
N ALA A 573 -27.75 0.01 -1.05
CA ALA A 573 -28.82 -0.78 -0.45
C ALA A 573 -29.44 -0.06 0.74
N THR A 574 -28.65 0.69 1.51
CA THR A 574 -29.06 1.36 2.72
C THR A 574 -29.27 2.86 2.56
N GLY A 575 -28.70 3.48 1.52
CA GLY A 575 -28.65 4.91 1.33
C GLY A 575 -27.75 5.66 2.34
N GLN A 576 -27.05 4.94 3.20
CA GLN A 576 -26.21 5.50 4.25
C GLN A 576 -24.77 5.72 3.77
N ALA A 577 -24.03 6.58 4.48
CA ALA A 577 -22.61 6.76 4.21
C ALA A 577 -21.87 5.44 4.43
N ALA A 578 -20.94 5.13 3.51
CA ALA A 578 -20.00 4.03 3.71
C ALA A 578 -19.17 4.27 4.98
N ALA A 579 -19.03 3.20 5.76
CA ALA A 579 -18.43 3.27 7.08
C ALA A 579 -16.90 3.41 7.05
N ASN A 580 -16.36 3.80 8.20
CA ASN A 580 -14.94 3.70 8.55
C ASN A 580 -13.98 4.54 7.67
N ALA A 581 -14.50 5.47 6.86
CA ALA A 581 -13.69 6.36 6.04
C ALA A 581 -13.95 7.84 6.39
N PRO A 582 -12.92 8.70 6.50
CA PRO A 582 -13.10 10.12 6.75
C PRO A 582 -13.72 10.81 5.52
N ARG A 583 -14.62 11.77 5.75
CA ARG A 583 -15.17 12.60 4.66
C ARG A 583 -14.22 13.71 4.23
N HIS A 584 -13.45 14.23 5.15
CA HIS A 584 -12.47 15.30 4.90
C HIS A 584 -11.13 14.88 5.48
N HIS A 585 -10.08 15.13 4.74
CA HIS A 585 -8.71 14.92 5.14
C HIS A 585 -7.87 16.11 4.68
N VAL A 586 -7.02 16.63 5.55
CA VAL A 586 -6.08 17.73 5.26
C VAL A 586 -4.69 17.31 5.70
N TYR A 587 -3.73 17.47 4.82
CA TYR A 587 -2.32 17.37 5.15
C TYR A 587 -1.60 18.65 4.75
N LEU A 588 -0.80 19.19 5.64
CA LEU A 588 0.03 20.39 5.40
C LEU A 588 1.45 20.14 5.90
N ARG A 589 2.42 20.56 5.14
CA ARG A 589 3.84 20.44 5.46
C ARG A 589 4.59 21.68 5.03
N THR A 590 5.56 22.10 5.87
CA THR A 590 6.52 23.15 5.53
C THR A 590 7.93 22.58 5.64
N ASN A 591 8.71 22.60 4.56
CA ASN A 591 10.14 22.36 4.63
C ASN A 591 10.84 23.73 4.66
N TRP A 592 11.48 24.08 5.78
CA TRP A 592 12.15 25.34 5.97
C TRP A 592 13.62 25.15 6.35
N ARG A 593 14.50 25.52 5.43
CA ARG A 593 15.93 25.62 5.67
C ARG A 593 16.21 26.94 6.39
N PHE A 594 16.13 26.95 7.73
CA PHE A 594 16.23 28.17 8.55
C PHE A 594 17.66 28.68 8.73
N THR A 595 18.65 27.81 8.48
CA THR A 595 20.08 28.17 8.47
C THR A 595 20.83 27.20 7.53
N PRO A 596 22.00 27.59 6.96
CA PRO A 596 22.80 26.68 6.16
C PRO A 596 23.10 25.38 6.92
N GLY A 597 22.79 24.25 6.28
CA GLY A 597 23.03 22.92 6.84
C GLY A 597 21.94 22.39 7.77
N TRP A 598 20.84 23.13 8.02
CA TRP A 598 19.73 22.67 8.87
C TRP A 598 18.37 23.03 8.31
N SER A 599 17.45 22.08 8.37
CA SER A 599 16.05 22.27 8.03
C SER A 599 15.12 21.84 9.15
N VAL A 600 13.95 22.48 9.21
CA VAL A 600 12.84 22.06 10.08
C VAL A 600 11.60 21.82 9.25
N ASP A 601 10.88 20.77 9.58
CA ASP A 601 9.74 20.26 8.79
C ASP A 601 8.53 20.02 9.72
N PRO A 602 7.74 21.06 10.05
CA PRO A 602 6.46 20.88 10.72
C PRO A 602 5.41 20.32 9.75
N GLN A 603 4.62 19.36 10.24
CA GLN A 603 3.57 18.67 9.51
C GLN A 603 2.28 18.69 10.32
N VAL A 604 1.15 18.85 9.66
CA VAL A 604 -0.19 18.78 10.27
C VAL A 604 -1.01 17.78 9.47
N ASN A 605 -1.57 16.79 10.15
CA ASN A 605 -2.52 15.84 9.59
C ASN A 605 -3.86 15.97 10.32
N TRP A 606 -4.92 16.34 9.61
CA TRP A 606 -6.28 16.43 10.15
C TRP A 606 -7.21 15.47 9.42
N VAL A 607 -7.83 14.58 10.21
CA VAL A 607 -8.78 13.57 9.76
C VAL A 607 -10.14 13.88 10.40
N SER A 608 -11.18 14.05 9.57
CA SER A 608 -12.52 14.34 10.05
C SER A 608 -13.15 13.11 10.76
N LYS A 609 -14.33 13.29 11.32
CA LYS A 609 -15.09 12.18 11.90
C LYS A 609 -15.32 11.06 10.89
N ARG A 610 -15.31 9.80 11.37
CA ARG A 610 -15.61 8.60 10.57
C ARG A 610 -16.99 8.08 10.93
N PRO A 611 -17.89 7.90 9.93
CA PRO A 611 -19.19 7.29 10.14
C PRO A 611 -19.03 5.82 10.54
N ARG A 612 -19.99 5.32 11.33
CA ARG A 612 -20.05 3.91 11.74
C ARG A 612 -20.79 3.05 10.72
N GLU A 613 -20.61 1.75 10.84
CA GLU A 613 -21.41 0.76 10.12
C GLU A 613 -22.88 0.82 10.53
N GLN A 614 -23.74 0.39 9.61
CA GLN A 614 -25.18 0.37 9.88
C GLN A 614 -25.52 -0.54 11.06
N GLY A 615 -26.29 -0.02 12.01
CA GLY A 615 -26.69 -0.76 13.20
C GLY A 615 -25.74 -0.63 14.38
N ASP A 616 -24.55 -0.05 14.19
CA ASP A 616 -23.62 0.22 15.30
C ASP A 616 -24.24 1.26 16.26
N PRO A 617 -24.45 0.91 17.54
CA PRO A 617 -25.07 1.82 18.51
C PRO A 617 -24.13 2.96 18.96
N ARG A 618 -22.84 2.89 18.63
CA ARG A 618 -21.87 3.94 18.97
C ARG A 618 -22.08 5.18 18.10
N SER A 619 -21.75 6.35 18.61
CA SER A 619 -21.67 7.57 17.80
C SER A 619 -20.52 7.50 16.79
N ASP A 620 -20.61 8.26 15.70
CA ASP A 620 -19.49 8.46 14.75
C ASP A 620 -18.20 8.70 15.52
N LEU A 621 -17.10 8.09 15.06
CA LEU A 621 -15.79 8.30 15.68
C LEU A 621 -15.32 9.73 15.44
N LYS A 622 -14.93 10.44 16.49
CA LYS A 622 -14.45 11.83 16.42
C LYS A 622 -13.23 11.96 15.50
N GLY A 623 -13.14 13.12 14.84
CA GLY A 623 -11.93 13.51 14.11
C GLY A 623 -10.78 13.84 15.05
N TYR A 624 -9.57 13.87 14.51
CA TYR A 624 -8.36 14.27 15.21
C TYR A 624 -7.46 15.14 14.31
N ALA A 625 -6.55 15.86 14.96
CA ALA A 625 -5.44 16.53 14.28
C ALA A 625 -4.14 16.19 15.00
N THR A 626 -3.14 15.73 14.28
CA THR A 626 -1.79 15.51 14.81
C THR A 626 -0.83 16.52 14.20
N VAL A 627 0.20 16.85 14.97
CA VAL A 627 1.30 17.69 14.54
C VAL A 627 2.59 16.91 14.73
N ASP A 628 3.37 16.80 13.66
CA ASP A 628 4.70 16.21 13.69
C ASP A 628 5.75 17.27 13.41
N LEU A 629 6.96 17.07 13.92
CA LEU A 629 8.07 18.00 13.74
C LEU A 629 9.35 17.21 13.50
N THR A 630 10.03 17.51 12.39
CA THR A 630 11.36 16.95 12.09
C THR A 630 12.38 18.07 12.01
N LEU A 631 13.48 17.92 12.74
CA LEU A 631 14.69 18.73 12.61
C LEU A 631 15.78 17.87 11.97
N ARG A 632 16.40 18.34 10.89
CA ARG A 632 17.35 17.56 10.11
C ARG A 632 18.52 18.39 9.61
N THR A 633 19.70 17.77 9.54
CA THR A 633 20.81 18.35 8.80
C THR A 633 20.52 18.34 7.30
N ASP A 634 20.92 19.41 6.60
CA ASP A 634 20.88 19.48 5.14
C ASP A 634 22.16 18.86 4.59
N ARG A 635 22.07 17.60 4.18
CA ARG A 635 23.21 16.84 3.72
C ARG A 635 23.71 17.37 2.37
N ALA A 636 24.90 17.92 2.33
CA ALA A 636 25.66 18.02 1.09
C ALA A 636 26.18 16.60 0.73
N SER A 637 26.00 16.14 -0.46
CA SER A 637 26.28 14.85 -1.09
C SER A 637 27.07 13.73 -0.35
N ARG A 638 27.92 14.02 0.64
CA ARG A 638 28.67 13.05 1.47
C ARG A 638 28.80 13.55 2.90
N GLY A 639 28.96 12.62 3.85
CA GLY A 639 29.14 12.93 5.27
C GLY A 639 27.95 12.56 6.13
N TRP A 640 27.83 13.23 7.27
CA TRP A 640 26.77 12.97 8.26
C TRP A 640 25.42 13.55 7.84
N ASP A 641 24.39 12.76 8.09
CA ASP A 641 23.00 13.17 8.08
C ASP A 641 22.37 12.79 9.41
N VAL A 642 21.89 13.77 10.14
CA VAL A 642 21.30 13.58 11.48
C VAL A 642 19.90 14.16 11.47
N ALA A 643 18.93 13.42 11.99
CA ALA A 643 17.57 13.90 12.15
C ALA A 643 16.99 13.53 13.52
N MET A 644 16.17 14.43 14.04
CA MET A 644 15.31 14.19 15.20
C MET A 644 13.86 14.45 14.79
N SER A 645 13.00 13.47 14.99
CA SER A 645 11.58 13.57 14.66
C SER A 645 10.72 13.35 15.90
N VAL A 646 9.72 14.21 16.09
CA VAL A 646 8.68 14.07 17.10
C VAL A 646 7.37 13.86 16.38
N ARG A 647 6.70 12.74 16.66
CA ARG A 647 5.37 12.40 16.13
C ARG A 647 4.32 12.72 17.16
N ASN A 648 3.13 13.12 16.69
CA ASN A 648 2.01 13.48 17.56
C ASN A 648 2.46 14.37 18.74
N LEU A 649 3.08 15.51 18.41
CA LEU A 649 3.73 16.43 19.35
C LEU A 649 2.86 16.77 20.57
N PHE A 650 1.55 16.88 20.38
CA PHE A 650 0.59 17.26 21.43
C PHE A 650 -0.04 16.08 22.15
N ASP A 651 0.40 14.84 21.85
CA ASP A 651 -0.11 13.58 22.44
C ASP A 651 -1.63 13.42 22.33
N VAL A 652 -2.18 13.75 21.15
CA VAL A 652 -3.60 13.62 20.86
C VAL A 652 -3.99 12.15 20.91
N ASP A 653 -5.11 11.83 21.57
CA ASP A 653 -5.71 10.48 21.57
C ASP A 653 -6.43 10.25 20.23
N ALA A 654 -5.63 9.95 19.20
CA ALA A 654 -6.14 9.59 17.89
C ALA A 654 -6.57 8.12 17.87
N ARG A 655 -7.67 7.82 17.16
CA ARG A 655 -8.24 6.47 17.09
C ARG A 655 -8.75 6.17 15.70
N GLU A 656 -8.70 4.87 15.31
CA GLU A 656 -9.35 4.34 14.12
C GLU A 656 -10.57 3.50 14.48
N PRO A 657 -11.63 3.52 13.63
CA PRO A 657 -12.85 2.79 13.92
C PRO A 657 -12.61 1.28 13.87
N THR A 658 -13.22 0.59 14.82
CA THR A 658 -13.27 -0.87 14.82
C THR A 658 -14.54 -1.35 14.14
N PRO A 659 -14.52 -2.51 13.45
CA PRO A 659 -15.70 -3.12 12.85
C PRO A 659 -16.82 -3.35 13.86
N TYR A 660 -18.04 -3.38 13.37
CA TYR A 660 -19.22 -3.76 14.13
C TYR A 660 -19.75 -5.12 13.68
N ASP A 661 -19.70 -6.09 14.59
CA ASP A 661 -20.18 -7.44 14.31
C ASP A 661 -21.71 -7.50 14.51
N VAL A 662 -22.47 -7.34 13.42
CA VAL A 662 -23.91 -7.43 13.42
C VAL A 662 -24.37 -8.80 13.95
N GLY A 663 -25.19 -8.82 14.96
CA GLY A 663 -25.71 -10.05 15.58
C GLY A 663 -24.93 -10.51 16.82
N GLN A 664 -23.79 -9.89 17.12
CA GLN A 664 -23.16 -10.07 18.43
C GLN A 664 -23.92 -9.25 19.49
N PRO A 665 -24.12 -9.81 20.69
CA PRO A 665 -24.84 -9.15 21.76
C PRO A 665 -24.03 -8.09 22.49
N PHE A 666 -22.77 -7.87 22.09
CA PHE A 666 -21.87 -6.86 22.64
C PHE A 666 -20.96 -6.32 21.52
N ILE A 667 -20.33 -5.18 21.77
CA ILE A 667 -19.36 -4.57 20.88
C ILE A 667 -17.98 -5.16 21.19
N SER A 668 -17.34 -5.77 20.20
CA SER A 668 -16.06 -6.46 20.38
C SER A 668 -14.94 -5.52 20.86
N LEU A 669 -14.85 -4.29 20.32
CA LEU A 669 -13.90 -3.27 20.76
C LEU A 669 -14.61 -1.93 20.92
N PRO A 670 -15.24 -1.67 22.10
CA PRO A 670 -16.12 -0.52 22.27
C PRO A 670 -15.42 0.84 22.23
N TYR A 671 -14.10 0.87 22.45
CA TYR A 671 -13.31 2.10 22.51
C TYR A 671 -12.44 2.35 21.28
N ASP A 672 -12.62 1.59 20.20
CA ASP A 672 -11.88 1.73 18.95
C ASP A 672 -10.36 1.46 19.04
N PHE A 673 -9.69 1.40 17.88
CA PHE A 673 -8.25 1.17 17.83
C PHE A 673 -7.48 2.42 18.26
N PRO A 674 -6.67 2.38 19.32
CA PRO A 674 -5.79 3.49 19.65
C PRO A 674 -4.65 3.60 18.64
N LEU A 675 -4.37 4.80 18.14
CA LEU A 675 -3.18 5.10 17.37
C LEU A 675 -2.03 5.52 18.30
N PRO A 676 -0.76 5.45 17.83
CA PRO A 676 0.41 5.82 18.63
C PRO A 676 0.30 7.22 19.24
N GLY A 677 0.71 7.34 20.50
CA GLY A 677 0.86 8.61 21.18
C GLY A 677 2.10 9.36 20.72
N ARG A 678 2.46 10.40 21.49
CA ARG A 678 3.69 11.14 21.22
C ARG A 678 4.90 10.22 21.24
N SER A 679 5.68 10.26 20.16
CA SER A 679 6.90 9.47 20.03
C SER A 679 8.04 10.30 19.46
N VAL A 680 9.26 9.94 19.82
CA VAL A 680 10.50 10.63 19.42
C VAL A 680 11.46 9.63 18.82
N TYR A 681 12.06 9.99 17.69
CA TYR A 681 13.08 9.21 17.00
C TYR A 681 14.29 10.08 16.70
N VAL A 682 15.48 9.53 16.89
CA VAL A 682 16.74 10.13 16.48
C VAL A 682 17.43 9.16 15.54
N GLN A 683 17.90 9.66 14.41
CA GLN A 683 18.66 8.88 13.45
C GLN A 683 19.93 9.61 13.04
N ALA A 684 20.96 8.84 12.73
CA ALA A 684 22.19 9.33 12.14
C ALA A 684 22.64 8.37 11.05
N SER A 685 23.04 8.88 9.91
CA SER A 685 23.70 8.10 8.86
C SER A 685 24.96 8.80 8.36
N TYR A 686 25.88 8.02 7.83
CA TYR A 686 27.11 8.52 7.24
C TYR A 686 27.32 7.91 5.88
N GLN A 687 27.63 8.74 4.88
CA GLN A 687 27.95 8.30 3.53
C GLN A 687 29.43 8.56 3.22
N PHE A 688 30.09 7.48 2.76
CA PHE A 688 31.50 7.47 2.38
C PHE A 688 31.73 7.93 0.95
#